data_54fc2d4b4741293832d3108a6ebe8bf6
#
_entry.id   54fc2d4b4741293832d3108a6ebe8bf6
#
_cell.length_a   1.000
_cell.length_b   1.000
_cell.length_c   1.000
_cell.angle_alpha   90.00
_cell.angle_beta   90.00
_cell.angle_gamma   90.00
#
_symmetry.space_group_name_H-M   'P 1'
#
loop_
_entity.id
_entity.type
_entity.pdbx_description
1 polymer ?
#
loop_
_entity_poly.entity_id
_entity_poly.type
_entity_poly.pdbx_seq_one_letter_code
_entity_poly.pdbx_strand_id
1 'polypeptide(L)'
;TTTSERILFYTGKTHKIGEVHEGGATMDWMVQEQERGITITSAATTAFWNYKDKQYQINLIDTPGHVDFTVEVERSLRVLDGAVATFCAVGGVEPQSETVWRQADKYNVPRIGYVNKMDRTGADFLAVCAQIKEHFGATALPVVLPIGAEDKFEGLVDLIYNNAIYYYDDKSVRDNFELKEIPASMAEEAAEWRAKLIEEVASTDEALMEKFFEDPDSITPEELLAAIRKATISMQVVPMLCGSSFHNKGVQKLLDYVIAFLPSPLDVPAVTGVNPKTEQEEVRHASENDPFCGLAFKIATDPFVGRLCFVRIYSGKLDAGSYVLNSRSGKRERISRIYQMHANKQNPMETVSAGDICAAVGFKEIHTGDTLCAENAPIVLEQMTFPEPVIGLAVEPKTQKDLDKLGIALSKLAEEDPTFTVHTDEDSGQTVISGMGELHLDIIVDRLRREFGVEINQGAPQVNYKESLTKTVQHREVFKKQTGGRGKFADIIFEIGPADDGAMGLTFVDQVKGGNIPKEFIPAVQKGFASAMTNGALAGYKMDSMKITLLDGSFHPVDSDQLSFEIAARNGYRNADPKAGSVIMEPIMSVEVVTPEENMGDIIGDLNKRRGQITGMESKGTARVVKAKVPLSEMFGYVTVLRTISSGRATSSMEFSHFEEVPANLAKEIIEKASGKRKDIE
;
A
#
# COMPACT_ATOMS: atom_id res chain seq x y z
N THR A 1 -3.61 -8.44 -13.94
CA THR A 1 -5.00 -8.92 -14.19
C THR A 1 -5.07 -10.01 -15.26
N THR A 2 -4.40 -9.89 -16.41
CA THR A 2 -4.44 -10.95 -17.45
C THR A 2 -4.04 -12.32 -16.91
N THR A 3 -2.99 -12.39 -16.10
CA THR A 3 -2.58 -13.66 -15.45
C THR A 3 -3.68 -14.17 -14.51
N SER A 4 -4.30 -13.29 -13.74
CA SER A 4 -5.42 -13.63 -12.85
C SER A 4 -6.62 -14.19 -13.62
N GLU A 5 -6.97 -13.59 -14.75
CA GLU A 5 -8.04 -14.09 -15.62
C GLU A 5 -7.75 -15.50 -16.19
N ARG A 6 -6.49 -15.79 -16.55
CA ARG A 6 -6.07 -17.12 -16.98
C ARG A 6 -6.15 -18.14 -15.84
N ILE A 7 -5.77 -17.75 -14.63
CA ILE A 7 -5.92 -18.59 -13.43
C ILE A 7 -7.39 -18.94 -13.20
N LEU A 8 -8.29 -17.97 -13.30
CA LEU A 8 -9.73 -18.19 -13.16
C LEU A 8 -10.28 -19.17 -14.22
N PHE A 9 -9.81 -19.04 -15.45
CA PHE A 9 -10.21 -19.92 -16.54
C PHE A 9 -9.69 -21.35 -16.31
N TYR A 10 -8.40 -21.53 -16.02
CA TYR A 10 -7.80 -22.85 -15.84
C TYR A 10 -8.31 -23.58 -14.60
N THR A 11 -8.66 -22.85 -13.54
CA THR A 11 -9.28 -23.41 -12.34
C THR A 11 -10.79 -23.66 -12.49
N GLY A 12 -11.37 -23.37 -13.65
CA GLY A 12 -12.78 -23.60 -13.92
C GLY A 12 -13.74 -22.59 -13.30
N LYS A 13 -13.24 -21.49 -12.75
CA LYS A 13 -14.06 -20.45 -12.13
C LYS A 13 -14.81 -19.60 -13.17
N THR A 14 -14.24 -19.44 -14.35
CA THR A 14 -14.88 -18.81 -15.51
C THR A 14 -14.93 -19.78 -16.69
N HIS A 15 -15.94 -19.63 -17.54
CA HIS A 15 -16.11 -20.46 -18.74
C HIS A 15 -15.45 -19.84 -19.98
N LYS A 16 -15.22 -18.54 -19.96
CA LYS A 16 -14.54 -17.78 -21.02
C LYS A 16 -13.39 -17.00 -20.44
N ILE A 17 -12.36 -16.83 -21.24
CA ILE A 17 -11.24 -15.97 -20.90
C ILE A 17 -11.68 -14.53 -21.00
N GLY A 18 -11.53 -13.75 -19.89
CA GLY A 18 -11.73 -12.30 -19.87
C GLY A 18 -10.48 -11.59 -20.41
N GLU A 19 -10.67 -10.62 -21.29
CA GLU A 19 -9.59 -9.80 -21.82
C GLU A 19 -9.65 -8.38 -21.24
N VAL A 20 -8.53 -7.91 -20.69
CA VAL A 20 -8.42 -6.59 -20.06
C VAL A 20 -8.70 -5.47 -21.06
N HIS A 21 -8.13 -5.57 -22.26
CA HIS A 21 -8.30 -4.55 -23.30
C HIS A 21 -9.71 -4.45 -23.88
N GLU A 22 -10.51 -5.50 -23.72
CA GLU A 22 -11.91 -5.53 -24.16
C GLU A 22 -12.90 -5.19 -23.04
N GLY A 23 -12.39 -4.87 -21.83
CA GLY A 23 -13.22 -4.61 -20.64
C GLY A 23 -13.96 -5.85 -20.11
N GLY A 24 -13.55 -7.05 -20.57
CA GLY A 24 -14.17 -8.32 -20.20
C GLY A 24 -13.55 -9.03 -18.99
N ALA A 25 -12.55 -8.42 -18.36
CA ALA A 25 -11.86 -9.01 -17.22
C ALA A 25 -12.75 -9.05 -15.97
N THR A 26 -12.89 -10.22 -15.36
CA THR A 26 -13.73 -10.45 -14.18
C THR A 26 -13.16 -9.73 -12.95
N MET A 27 -11.84 -9.68 -12.81
CA MET A 27 -11.16 -9.05 -11.69
C MET A 27 -11.17 -7.52 -11.77
N ASP A 28 -11.27 -6.93 -12.96
CA ASP A 28 -11.45 -5.50 -13.18
C ASP A 28 -12.95 -5.20 -13.32
N TRP A 29 -13.64 -5.17 -12.19
CA TRP A 29 -15.12 -5.03 -12.16
C TRP A 29 -15.63 -3.59 -12.18
N MET A 30 -14.79 -2.62 -11.85
CA MET A 30 -15.15 -1.21 -11.90
C MET A 30 -15.15 -0.70 -13.34
N VAL A 31 -16.12 0.16 -13.67
CA VAL A 31 -16.19 0.77 -15.01
C VAL A 31 -14.91 1.55 -15.35
N GLN A 32 -14.33 2.24 -14.37
CA GLN A 32 -13.07 2.99 -14.51
C GLN A 32 -11.89 2.09 -14.83
N GLU A 33 -11.83 0.88 -14.23
CA GLU A 33 -10.81 -0.13 -14.53
C GLU A 33 -10.95 -0.63 -15.97
N GLN A 34 -12.17 -0.94 -16.39
CA GLN A 34 -12.46 -1.44 -17.73
C GLN A 34 -12.16 -0.41 -18.82
N GLU A 35 -12.53 0.83 -18.63
CA GLU A 35 -12.28 1.92 -19.58
C GLU A 35 -10.80 2.29 -19.71
N ARG A 36 -10.06 2.24 -18.60
CA ARG A 36 -8.63 2.60 -18.54
C ARG A 36 -7.70 1.43 -18.82
N GLY A 37 -8.19 0.20 -18.73
CA GLY A 37 -7.41 -1.02 -18.88
C GLY A 37 -6.36 -1.22 -17.78
N ILE A 38 -6.63 -0.72 -16.58
CA ILE A 38 -5.76 -0.84 -15.39
C ILE A 38 -6.57 -1.26 -14.18
N THR A 39 -5.97 -2.03 -13.28
CA THR A 39 -6.54 -2.34 -11.97
C THR A 39 -6.38 -1.14 -11.03
N ILE A 40 -7.46 -0.75 -10.37
CA ILE A 40 -7.51 0.38 -9.43
C ILE A 40 -7.66 -0.12 -8.00
N THR A 41 -8.60 -1.04 -7.77
CA THR A 41 -8.83 -1.67 -6.47
C THR A 41 -8.46 -3.14 -6.51
N SER A 42 -7.95 -3.66 -5.39
CA SER A 42 -7.69 -5.09 -5.29
C SER A 42 -9.01 -5.87 -5.33
N ALA A 43 -9.02 -6.97 -6.09
CA ALA A 43 -10.14 -7.89 -6.17
C ALA A 43 -9.75 -9.26 -5.63
N ALA A 44 -10.63 -9.89 -4.86
CA ALA A 44 -10.41 -11.19 -4.26
C ALA A 44 -11.30 -12.26 -4.89
N THR A 45 -10.74 -13.42 -5.15
CA THR A 45 -11.47 -14.58 -5.65
C THR A 45 -10.89 -15.86 -5.09
N THR A 46 -11.75 -16.81 -4.73
CA THR A 46 -11.35 -18.13 -4.31
C THR A 46 -11.43 -19.09 -5.50
N ALA A 47 -10.36 -19.82 -5.74
CA ALA A 47 -10.23 -20.84 -6.78
C ALA A 47 -9.66 -22.14 -6.20
N PHE A 48 -9.82 -23.24 -6.92
CA PHE A 48 -9.33 -24.54 -6.54
C PHE A 48 -8.45 -25.12 -7.65
N TRP A 49 -7.30 -25.66 -7.29
CA TRP A 49 -6.38 -26.27 -8.20
C TRP A 49 -5.95 -27.66 -7.71
N ASN A 50 -5.96 -28.64 -8.61
CA ASN A 50 -5.48 -29.98 -8.30
C ASN A 50 -3.99 -30.10 -8.59
N TYR A 51 -3.23 -30.51 -7.60
CA TYR A 51 -1.81 -30.73 -7.69
C TYR A 51 -1.43 -32.01 -6.94
N LYS A 52 -0.74 -32.94 -7.63
CA LYS A 52 -0.33 -34.23 -7.05
C LYS A 52 -1.49 -34.95 -6.33
N ASP A 53 -2.60 -35.13 -7.03
CA ASP A 53 -3.81 -35.80 -6.55
C ASP A 53 -4.50 -35.19 -5.33
N LYS A 54 -4.16 -33.99 -4.98
CA LYS A 54 -4.82 -33.20 -3.93
C LYS A 54 -5.41 -31.91 -4.51
N GLN A 55 -6.55 -31.54 -3.99
CA GLN A 55 -7.15 -30.24 -4.29
C GLN A 55 -6.72 -29.19 -3.27
N TYR A 56 -6.27 -28.06 -3.77
CA TYR A 56 -5.85 -26.90 -2.96
C TYR A 56 -6.77 -25.72 -3.21
N GLN A 57 -7.13 -25.03 -2.14
CA GLN A 57 -7.84 -23.77 -2.20
C GLN A 57 -6.82 -22.64 -2.32
N ILE A 58 -7.03 -21.76 -3.29
CA ILE A 58 -6.22 -20.57 -3.52
C ILE A 58 -7.12 -19.35 -3.37
N ASN A 59 -6.82 -18.51 -2.41
CA ASN A 59 -7.44 -17.19 -2.27
C ASN A 59 -6.57 -16.20 -3.04
N LEU A 60 -7.01 -15.84 -4.24
CA LEU A 60 -6.30 -14.96 -5.14
C LEU A 60 -6.72 -13.51 -4.90
N ILE A 61 -5.75 -12.63 -4.67
CA ILE A 61 -5.95 -11.19 -4.63
C ILE A 61 -5.18 -10.56 -5.79
N ASP A 62 -5.89 -9.96 -6.71
CA ASP A 62 -5.32 -9.19 -7.81
C ASP A 62 -5.14 -7.72 -7.37
N THR A 63 -3.93 -7.20 -7.44
CA THR A 63 -3.58 -5.88 -6.93
C THR A 63 -3.19 -4.92 -8.06
N PRO A 64 -3.47 -3.61 -7.91
CA PRO A 64 -3.05 -2.62 -8.89
C PRO A 64 -1.52 -2.48 -8.95
N GLY A 65 -1.02 -2.15 -10.14
CA GLY A 65 0.39 -1.87 -10.36
C GLY A 65 0.76 -0.38 -10.43
N HIS A 66 -0.21 0.52 -10.32
CA HIS A 66 0.03 1.96 -10.40
C HIS A 66 0.40 2.57 -9.05
N VAL A 67 1.34 3.51 -9.03
CA VAL A 67 1.88 4.11 -7.78
C VAL A 67 0.84 4.82 -6.93
N ASP A 68 -0.17 5.42 -7.53
CA ASP A 68 -1.25 6.11 -6.81
C ASP A 68 -2.10 5.15 -5.97
N PHE A 69 -2.03 3.84 -6.27
CA PHE A 69 -2.81 2.78 -5.60
C PHE A 69 -1.95 1.82 -4.78
N THR A 70 -0.75 2.21 -4.39
CA THR A 70 0.15 1.37 -3.57
C THR A 70 -0.44 0.98 -2.22
N VAL A 71 -1.38 1.76 -1.70
CA VAL A 71 -2.14 1.41 -0.48
C VAL A 71 -2.95 0.13 -0.64
N GLU A 72 -3.50 -0.12 -1.83
CA GLU A 72 -4.21 -1.38 -2.13
C GLU A 72 -3.26 -2.58 -2.05
N VAL A 73 -2.04 -2.39 -2.55
CA VAL A 73 -0.98 -3.40 -2.45
C VAL A 73 -0.58 -3.63 -1.00
N GLU A 74 -0.36 -2.59 -0.22
CA GLU A 74 0.03 -2.69 1.18
C GLU A 74 -1.04 -3.37 2.04
N ARG A 75 -2.30 -3.03 1.86
CA ARG A 75 -3.43 -3.72 2.52
C ARG A 75 -3.44 -5.21 2.21
N SER A 76 -3.22 -5.56 0.95
CA SER A 76 -3.17 -6.95 0.51
C SER A 76 -1.98 -7.69 1.10
N LEU A 77 -0.77 -7.12 1.02
CA LEU A 77 0.44 -7.74 1.55
C LEU A 77 0.38 -8.05 3.04
N ARG A 78 -0.33 -7.23 3.81
CA ARG A 78 -0.52 -7.45 5.26
C ARG A 78 -1.22 -8.78 5.57
N VAL A 79 -2.06 -9.27 4.67
CA VAL A 79 -2.89 -10.47 4.87
C VAL A 79 -2.49 -11.65 3.99
N LEU A 80 -1.51 -11.49 3.10
CA LEU A 80 -1.04 -12.57 2.22
C LEU A 80 -0.14 -13.53 2.96
N ASP A 81 -0.25 -14.82 2.60
CA ASP A 81 0.70 -15.87 3.00
C ASP A 81 1.90 -15.91 2.03
N GLY A 82 1.66 -15.68 0.76
CA GLY A 82 2.66 -15.60 -0.27
C GLY A 82 2.23 -14.71 -1.42
N ALA A 83 3.15 -14.35 -2.28
CA ALA A 83 2.91 -13.47 -3.42
C ALA A 83 3.53 -13.99 -4.72
N VAL A 84 2.89 -13.68 -5.84
CA VAL A 84 3.47 -13.80 -7.16
C VAL A 84 3.81 -12.39 -7.64
N ALA A 85 5.11 -12.09 -7.69
CA ALA A 85 5.61 -10.82 -8.20
C ALA A 85 5.72 -10.90 -9.73
N THR A 86 4.89 -10.17 -10.45
CA THR A 86 4.81 -10.20 -11.90
C THR A 86 5.67 -9.10 -12.52
N PHE A 87 6.60 -9.48 -13.39
CA PHE A 87 7.48 -8.56 -14.12
C PHE A 87 7.20 -8.62 -15.61
N CYS A 88 7.47 -7.54 -16.31
CA CYS A 88 7.47 -7.54 -17.76
C CYS A 88 8.81 -8.05 -18.29
N ALA A 89 8.78 -8.98 -19.25
CA ALA A 89 10.00 -9.55 -19.84
C ALA A 89 10.87 -8.52 -20.58
N VAL A 90 10.28 -7.41 -21.02
CA VAL A 90 10.97 -6.29 -21.67
C VAL A 90 11.33 -5.20 -20.66
N GLY A 91 10.34 -4.77 -19.86
CA GLY A 91 10.50 -3.71 -18.87
C GLY A 91 11.40 -4.10 -17.69
N GLY A 92 11.36 -5.36 -17.27
CA GLY A 92 12.10 -5.87 -16.12
C GLY A 92 11.69 -5.21 -14.82
N VAL A 93 12.67 -4.83 -13.99
CA VAL A 93 12.45 -4.11 -12.76
C VAL A 93 12.12 -2.65 -13.05
N GLU A 94 10.98 -2.21 -12.62
CA GLU A 94 10.48 -0.84 -12.74
C GLU A 94 10.33 -0.20 -11.34
N PRO A 95 10.19 1.14 -11.19
CA PRO A 95 10.07 1.78 -9.88
C PRO A 95 8.93 1.22 -9.03
N GLN A 96 7.79 0.94 -9.66
CA GLN A 96 6.66 0.32 -8.98
C GLN A 96 7.00 -1.07 -8.44
N SER A 97 7.79 -1.84 -9.21
CA SER A 97 8.27 -3.16 -8.77
C SER A 97 9.13 -3.03 -7.51
N GLU A 98 9.97 -2.02 -7.45
CA GLU A 98 10.84 -1.75 -6.30
C GLU A 98 10.04 -1.39 -5.05
N THR A 99 9.06 -0.51 -5.16
CA THR A 99 8.18 -0.11 -4.05
C THR A 99 7.41 -1.31 -3.51
N VAL A 100 6.79 -2.09 -4.38
CA VAL A 100 6.03 -3.29 -3.99
C VAL A 100 6.93 -4.35 -3.36
N TRP A 101 8.14 -4.53 -3.89
CA TRP A 101 9.11 -5.47 -3.35
C TRP A 101 9.52 -5.13 -1.93
N ARG A 102 9.82 -3.86 -1.66
CA ARG A 102 10.15 -3.37 -0.31
C ARG A 102 8.98 -3.52 0.66
N GLN A 103 7.76 -3.26 0.21
CA GLN A 103 6.56 -3.51 1.02
C GLN A 103 6.40 -5.00 1.35
N ALA A 104 6.65 -5.88 0.39
CA ALA A 104 6.63 -7.32 0.63
C ALA A 104 7.71 -7.77 1.63
N ASP A 105 8.90 -7.16 1.60
CA ASP A 105 9.94 -7.40 2.60
C ASP A 105 9.52 -6.93 3.99
N LYS A 106 8.87 -5.77 4.10
CA LYS A 106 8.34 -5.23 5.36
C LYS A 106 7.41 -6.22 6.07
N TYR A 107 6.59 -6.94 5.33
CA TYR A 107 5.63 -7.91 5.86
C TYR A 107 6.14 -9.36 5.83
N ASN A 108 7.39 -9.57 5.48
CA ASN A 108 8.02 -10.91 5.35
C ASN A 108 7.20 -11.88 4.48
N VAL A 109 6.72 -11.41 3.35
CA VAL A 109 5.91 -12.22 2.43
C VAL A 109 6.82 -13.00 1.48
N PRO A 110 6.86 -14.35 1.57
CA PRO A 110 7.53 -15.19 0.59
C PRO A 110 6.95 -15.01 -0.80
N ARG A 111 7.79 -15.07 -1.83
CA ARG A 111 7.36 -14.75 -3.19
C ARG A 111 7.99 -15.62 -4.26
N ILE A 112 7.23 -15.75 -5.34
CA ILE A 112 7.66 -16.29 -6.62
C ILE A 112 7.71 -15.13 -7.60
N GLY A 113 8.73 -15.08 -8.46
CA GLY A 113 8.76 -14.16 -9.59
C GLY A 113 8.16 -14.80 -10.83
N TYR A 114 7.33 -14.06 -11.54
CA TYR A 114 6.75 -14.47 -12.82
C TYR A 114 7.01 -13.42 -13.88
N VAL A 115 7.90 -13.74 -14.82
CA VAL A 115 8.25 -12.87 -15.94
C VAL A 115 7.27 -13.11 -17.08
N ASN A 116 6.32 -12.20 -17.21
CA ASN A 116 5.22 -12.25 -18.18
C ASN A 116 5.57 -11.50 -19.46
N LYS A 117 4.78 -11.66 -20.48
CA LYS A 117 4.93 -11.02 -21.78
C LYS A 117 6.19 -11.44 -22.53
N MET A 118 6.53 -12.71 -22.44
CA MET A 118 7.65 -13.31 -23.17
C MET A 118 7.49 -13.28 -24.72
N ASP A 119 6.26 -13.02 -25.19
CA ASP A 119 5.89 -12.83 -26.60
C ASP A 119 6.31 -11.48 -27.20
N ARG A 120 6.69 -10.52 -26.36
CA ARG A 120 7.03 -9.17 -26.83
C ARG A 120 8.46 -9.09 -27.35
N THR A 121 8.66 -8.21 -28.34
CA THR A 121 9.99 -7.89 -28.87
C THR A 121 10.89 -7.32 -27.79
N GLY A 122 12.09 -7.90 -27.65
CA GLY A 122 13.05 -7.54 -26.61
C GLY A 122 12.89 -8.32 -25.30
N ALA A 123 11.99 -9.32 -25.24
CA ALA A 123 11.80 -10.14 -24.06
C ALA A 123 13.07 -10.95 -23.73
N ASP A 124 13.52 -10.85 -22.48
CA ASP A 124 14.69 -11.57 -21.95
C ASP A 124 14.48 -11.96 -20.49
N PHE A 125 14.13 -13.23 -20.26
CA PHE A 125 13.88 -13.78 -18.94
C PHE A 125 15.09 -13.73 -18.00
N LEU A 126 16.24 -14.15 -18.48
CA LEU A 126 17.45 -14.21 -17.65
C LEU A 126 17.98 -12.83 -17.29
N ALA A 127 17.83 -11.85 -18.18
CA ALA A 127 18.16 -10.46 -17.90
C ALA A 127 17.28 -9.89 -16.76
N VAL A 128 15.99 -10.21 -16.74
CA VAL A 128 15.09 -9.80 -15.65
C VAL A 128 15.49 -10.45 -14.34
N CYS A 129 15.84 -11.74 -14.33
CA CYS A 129 16.35 -12.42 -13.13
C CYS A 129 17.62 -11.75 -12.59
N ALA A 130 18.54 -11.36 -13.46
CA ALA A 130 19.76 -10.64 -13.10
C ALA A 130 19.44 -9.26 -12.50
N GLN A 131 18.50 -8.52 -13.07
CA GLN A 131 18.05 -7.23 -12.54
C GLN A 131 17.46 -7.36 -11.13
N ILE A 132 16.66 -8.39 -10.87
CA ILE A 132 16.09 -8.66 -9.54
C ILE A 132 17.21 -8.86 -8.52
N LYS A 133 18.25 -9.61 -8.88
CA LYS A 133 19.42 -9.81 -8.02
C LYS A 133 20.18 -8.50 -7.76
N GLU A 134 20.37 -7.71 -8.79
CA GLU A 134 21.11 -6.45 -8.72
C GLU A 134 20.35 -5.38 -7.90
N HIS A 135 19.06 -5.19 -8.16
CA HIS A 135 18.26 -4.14 -7.54
C HIS A 135 17.81 -4.48 -6.12
N PHE A 136 17.50 -5.74 -5.85
CA PHE A 136 16.91 -6.16 -4.57
C PHE A 136 17.86 -6.98 -3.68
N GLY A 137 19.02 -7.38 -4.20
CA GLY A 137 19.91 -8.30 -3.50
C GLY A 137 19.30 -9.69 -3.27
N ALA A 138 18.18 -10.01 -3.95
CA ALA A 138 17.47 -11.26 -3.80
C ALA A 138 18.09 -12.35 -4.68
N THR A 139 18.08 -13.59 -4.19
CA THR A 139 18.50 -14.76 -4.95
C THR A 139 17.37 -15.18 -5.88
N ALA A 140 17.29 -14.57 -7.07
CA ALA A 140 16.37 -14.94 -8.13
C ALA A 140 16.84 -16.26 -8.76
N LEU A 141 16.07 -17.33 -8.54
CA LEU A 141 16.43 -18.69 -8.89
C LEU A 141 15.54 -19.21 -10.04
N PRO A 142 16.03 -19.22 -11.30
CA PRO A 142 15.26 -19.79 -12.39
C PRO A 142 14.95 -21.27 -12.14
N VAL A 143 13.68 -21.62 -12.12
CA VAL A 143 13.20 -23.02 -12.04
C VAL A 143 12.70 -23.54 -13.38
N VAL A 144 12.55 -22.63 -14.34
CA VAL A 144 12.25 -22.90 -15.74
C VAL A 144 13.13 -22.06 -16.64
N LEU A 145 13.27 -22.46 -17.89
CA LEU A 145 13.85 -21.64 -18.96
C LEU A 145 12.83 -21.49 -20.09
N PRO A 146 12.78 -20.36 -20.80
CA PRO A 146 11.90 -20.21 -21.94
C PRO A 146 12.42 -20.98 -23.14
N ILE A 147 11.52 -21.60 -23.90
CA ILE A 147 11.79 -22.19 -25.20
C ILE A 147 11.46 -21.12 -26.25
N GLY A 148 12.49 -20.47 -26.79
CA GLY A 148 12.35 -19.29 -27.65
C GLY A 148 12.02 -18.02 -26.88
N ALA A 149 11.89 -16.94 -27.61
CA ALA A 149 11.49 -15.62 -27.11
C ALA A 149 10.75 -14.86 -28.20
N GLU A 150 10.03 -13.80 -27.81
CA GLU A 150 9.27 -12.98 -28.75
C GLU A 150 8.18 -13.82 -29.47
N ASP A 151 8.07 -13.66 -30.77
CA ASP A 151 7.13 -14.41 -31.61
C ASP A 151 7.42 -15.92 -31.67
N LYS A 152 8.64 -16.33 -31.28
CA LYS A 152 9.09 -17.73 -31.22
C LYS A 152 8.96 -18.37 -29.84
N PHE A 153 8.36 -17.69 -28.88
CA PHE A 153 8.14 -18.26 -27.57
C PHE A 153 7.09 -19.39 -27.63
N GLU A 154 7.52 -20.62 -27.40
CA GLU A 154 6.70 -21.82 -27.59
C GLU A 154 6.37 -22.54 -26.28
N GLY A 155 7.21 -22.41 -25.26
CA GLY A 155 7.04 -23.17 -24.04
C GLY A 155 8.15 -22.97 -23.02
N LEU A 156 8.27 -23.93 -22.11
CA LEU A 156 9.20 -23.89 -20.98
C LEU A 156 10.00 -25.17 -20.89
N VAL A 157 11.27 -25.05 -20.50
CA VAL A 157 12.05 -26.15 -19.95
C VAL A 157 11.88 -26.15 -18.44
N ASP A 158 11.36 -27.22 -17.87
CA ASP A 158 11.27 -27.40 -16.42
C ASP A 158 12.59 -27.98 -15.91
N LEU A 159 13.34 -27.18 -15.16
CA LEU A 159 14.64 -27.55 -14.63
C LEU A 159 14.55 -28.54 -13.46
N ILE A 160 13.40 -28.65 -12.81
CA ILE A 160 13.18 -29.58 -11.69
C ILE A 160 12.90 -30.97 -12.19
N TYR A 161 11.94 -31.12 -13.10
CA TYR A 161 11.58 -32.40 -13.70
C TYR A 161 12.41 -32.78 -14.92
N ASN A 162 13.24 -31.88 -15.40
CA ASN A 162 14.13 -32.06 -16.53
C ASN A 162 13.40 -32.46 -17.81
N ASN A 163 12.34 -31.77 -18.12
CA ASN A 163 11.51 -31.98 -19.33
C ASN A 163 11.14 -30.64 -19.98
N ALA A 164 10.47 -30.70 -21.10
CA ALA A 164 9.95 -29.53 -21.81
C ALA A 164 8.42 -29.54 -21.83
N ILE A 165 7.84 -28.35 -21.78
CA ILE A 165 6.40 -28.12 -21.84
C ILE A 165 6.13 -27.18 -23.00
N TYR A 166 5.43 -27.64 -24.02
CA TYR A 166 5.02 -26.85 -25.19
C TYR A 166 3.57 -26.44 -25.01
N TYR A 167 3.28 -25.16 -25.18
CA TYR A 167 1.94 -24.60 -25.05
C TYR A 167 1.37 -24.22 -26.41
N TYR A 168 0.06 -24.38 -26.53
CA TYR A 168 -0.70 -23.98 -27.72
C TYR A 168 -1.63 -22.83 -27.35
N ASP A 169 -1.74 -21.81 -28.22
CA ASP A 169 -2.66 -20.69 -28.02
C ASP A 169 -4.09 -21.09 -28.39
N ASP A 170 -4.65 -22.02 -27.66
CA ASP A 170 -6.01 -22.48 -27.80
C ASP A 170 -6.86 -22.05 -26.60
N LYS A 171 -7.74 -21.08 -26.83
CA LYS A 171 -8.64 -20.51 -25.82
C LYS A 171 -9.85 -21.43 -25.49
N SER A 172 -10.01 -22.53 -26.20
CA SER A 172 -11.15 -23.43 -26.03
C SER A 172 -10.89 -24.58 -25.05
N VAL A 173 -9.63 -24.92 -24.77
CA VAL A 173 -9.22 -26.04 -23.93
C VAL A 173 -8.38 -25.56 -22.74
N ARG A 174 -8.53 -26.27 -21.61
CA ARG A 174 -7.76 -26.02 -20.39
C ARG A 174 -6.42 -26.73 -20.37
N ASP A 175 -6.29 -27.83 -21.08
CA ASP A 175 -5.06 -28.63 -21.22
C ASP A 175 -4.37 -28.29 -22.55
N ASN A 176 -3.99 -27.06 -22.73
CA ASN A 176 -3.39 -26.53 -23.95
C ASN A 176 -1.86 -26.73 -23.99
N PHE A 177 -1.36 -27.82 -23.44
CA PHE A 177 0.07 -28.10 -23.39
C PHE A 177 0.39 -29.56 -23.62
N GLU A 178 1.64 -29.83 -23.99
CA GLU A 178 2.18 -31.16 -24.21
C GLU A 178 3.57 -31.26 -23.55
N LEU A 179 3.80 -32.37 -22.83
CA LEU A 179 5.10 -32.68 -22.25
C LEU A 179 5.97 -33.40 -23.29
N LYS A 180 7.20 -32.91 -23.45
CA LYS A 180 8.20 -33.49 -24.39
C LYS A 180 9.58 -33.53 -23.72
N GLU A 181 10.52 -34.16 -24.40
CA GLU A 181 11.93 -34.06 -24.03
C GLU A 181 12.47 -32.67 -24.30
N ILE A 182 13.51 -32.29 -23.57
CA ILE A 182 14.21 -30.99 -23.78
C ILE A 182 14.75 -30.94 -25.20
N PRO A 183 14.53 -29.86 -25.96
CA PRO A 183 15.08 -29.70 -27.29
C PRO A 183 16.60 -29.88 -27.30
N ALA A 184 17.15 -30.59 -28.27
CA ALA A 184 18.58 -30.82 -28.38
C ALA A 184 19.40 -29.48 -28.42
N SER A 185 18.84 -28.43 -29.00
CA SER A 185 19.44 -27.10 -29.05
C SER A 185 19.57 -26.42 -27.68
N MET A 186 18.79 -26.87 -26.68
CA MET A 186 18.80 -26.32 -25.32
C MET A 186 19.38 -27.28 -24.28
N ALA A 187 19.82 -28.46 -24.69
CA ALA A 187 20.26 -29.50 -23.75
C ALA A 187 21.44 -29.03 -22.87
N GLU A 188 22.41 -28.33 -23.45
CA GLU A 188 23.57 -27.80 -22.74
C GLU A 188 23.19 -26.65 -21.78
N GLU A 189 22.41 -25.69 -22.26
CA GLU A 189 21.91 -24.59 -21.45
C GLU A 189 21.04 -25.07 -20.29
N ALA A 190 20.15 -26.00 -20.54
CA ALA A 190 19.30 -26.61 -19.54
C ALA A 190 20.11 -27.36 -18.47
N ALA A 191 21.14 -28.10 -18.87
CA ALA A 191 22.04 -28.78 -17.95
C ALA A 191 22.83 -27.80 -17.09
N GLU A 192 23.33 -26.70 -17.65
CA GLU A 192 24.04 -25.65 -16.92
C GLU A 192 23.13 -24.99 -15.87
N TRP A 193 21.93 -24.57 -16.25
CA TRP A 193 21.01 -23.91 -15.33
C TRP A 193 20.43 -24.86 -14.29
N ARG A 194 20.22 -26.13 -14.61
CA ARG A 194 19.86 -27.15 -13.63
C ARG A 194 20.97 -27.33 -12.60
N ALA A 195 22.22 -27.38 -13.01
CA ALA A 195 23.37 -27.48 -12.10
C ALA A 195 23.43 -26.28 -11.16
N LYS A 196 23.25 -25.05 -11.67
CA LYS A 196 23.17 -23.81 -10.86
C LYS A 196 22.00 -23.85 -9.87
N LEU A 197 20.84 -24.33 -10.30
CA LEU A 197 19.65 -24.49 -9.45
C LEU A 197 19.96 -25.44 -8.28
N ILE A 198 20.51 -26.60 -8.55
CA ILE A 198 20.83 -27.62 -7.54
C ILE A 198 21.90 -27.10 -6.57
N GLU A 199 22.96 -26.46 -7.06
CA GLU A 199 24.01 -25.87 -6.24
C GLU A 199 23.46 -24.80 -5.29
N GLU A 200 22.66 -23.88 -5.80
CA GLU A 200 22.08 -22.79 -5.01
C GLU A 200 21.15 -23.31 -3.92
N VAL A 201 20.29 -24.28 -4.27
CA VAL A 201 19.37 -24.90 -3.31
C VAL A 201 20.09 -25.80 -2.30
N ALA A 202 21.10 -26.53 -2.72
CA ALA A 202 21.94 -27.35 -1.84
C ALA A 202 22.65 -26.52 -0.76
N SER A 203 23.02 -25.28 -1.09
CA SER A 203 23.65 -24.37 -0.12
C SER A 203 22.73 -24.00 1.06
N THR A 204 21.42 -24.21 0.92
CA THR A 204 20.41 -23.91 1.94
C THR A 204 20.00 -25.12 2.78
N ASP A 205 20.44 -26.32 2.43
CA ASP A 205 20.05 -27.59 3.08
C ASP A 205 21.26 -28.54 3.19
N GLU A 206 21.67 -28.86 4.43
CA GLU A 206 22.85 -29.67 4.69
C GLU A 206 22.74 -31.09 4.09
N ALA A 207 21.58 -31.74 4.20
CA ALA A 207 21.38 -33.08 3.67
C ALA A 207 21.45 -33.10 2.13
N LEU A 208 20.92 -32.06 1.49
CA LEU A 208 20.99 -31.91 0.04
C LEU A 208 22.41 -31.56 -0.43
N MET A 209 23.15 -30.81 0.37
CA MET A 209 24.56 -30.45 0.11
C MET A 209 25.44 -31.71 0.15
N GLU A 210 25.26 -32.58 1.10
CA GLU A 210 25.98 -33.86 1.16
C GLU A 210 25.74 -34.70 -0.11
N LYS A 211 24.45 -34.85 -0.51
CA LYS A 211 24.10 -35.53 -1.77
C LYS A 211 24.69 -34.86 -3.00
N PHE A 212 24.71 -33.54 -3.04
CA PHE A 212 25.26 -32.79 -4.15
C PHE A 212 26.77 -33.04 -4.33
N PHE A 213 27.51 -33.15 -3.23
CA PHE A 213 28.94 -33.45 -3.28
C PHE A 213 29.23 -34.92 -3.60
N GLU A 214 28.36 -35.85 -3.17
CA GLU A 214 28.52 -37.28 -3.48
C GLU A 214 28.12 -37.62 -4.89
N ASP A 215 26.91 -37.25 -5.29
CA ASP A 215 26.34 -37.50 -6.60
C ASP A 215 25.17 -36.54 -6.88
N PRO A 216 25.39 -35.45 -7.64
CA PRO A 216 24.34 -34.50 -7.98
C PRO A 216 23.15 -35.12 -8.71
N ASP A 217 23.38 -36.18 -9.47
CA ASP A 217 22.34 -36.83 -10.26
C ASP A 217 21.41 -37.72 -9.39
N SER A 218 21.80 -37.99 -8.14
CA SER A 218 20.95 -38.74 -7.18
C SER A 218 19.85 -37.91 -6.56
N ILE A 219 19.85 -36.59 -6.72
CA ILE A 219 18.84 -35.68 -6.17
C ILE A 219 17.54 -35.80 -6.98
N THR A 220 16.48 -36.23 -6.30
CA THR A 220 15.16 -36.43 -6.93
C THR A 220 14.42 -35.10 -7.10
N PRO A 221 13.48 -34.98 -8.05
CA PRO A 221 12.61 -33.82 -8.17
C PRO A 221 11.86 -33.47 -6.86
N GLU A 222 11.40 -34.46 -6.12
CA GLU A 222 10.68 -34.31 -4.86
C GLU A 222 11.58 -33.68 -3.76
N GLU A 223 12.81 -34.15 -3.65
CA GLU A 223 13.81 -33.55 -2.73
C GLU A 223 14.12 -32.11 -3.10
N LEU A 224 14.24 -31.82 -4.40
CA LEU A 224 14.50 -30.48 -4.91
C LEU A 224 13.32 -29.55 -4.66
N LEU A 225 12.09 -30.02 -4.90
CA LEU A 225 10.87 -29.26 -4.59
C LEU A 225 10.77 -28.91 -3.11
N ALA A 226 11.03 -29.89 -2.23
CA ALA A 226 10.97 -29.69 -0.78
C ALA A 226 12.02 -28.66 -0.31
N ALA A 227 13.23 -28.73 -0.81
CA ALA A 227 14.31 -27.81 -0.49
C ALA A 227 14.05 -26.40 -1.01
N ILE A 228 13.54 -26.24 -2.23
CA ILE A 228 13.16 -24.93 -2.80
C ILE A 228 12.01 -24.32 -1.98
N ARG A 229 11.00 -25.12 -1.60
CA ARG A 229 9.91 -24.66 -0.74
C ARG A 229 10.43 -24.09 0.58
N LYS A 230 11.28 -24.83 1.26
CA LYS A 230 11.88 -24.40 2.54
C LYS A 230 12.67 -23.10 2.39
N ALA A 231 13.49 -22.99 1.36
CA ALA A 231 14.26 -21.79 1.06
C ALA A 231 13.39 -20.60 0.66
N THR A 232 12.29 -20.82 -0.05
CA THR A 232 11.33 -19.79 -0.43
C THR A 232 10.57 -19.25 0.77
N ILE A 233 10.05 -20.12 1.63
CA ILE A 233 9.31 -19.75 2.85
C ILE A 233 10.21 -18.99 3.82
N SER A 234 11.49 -19.37 3.93
CA SER A 234 12.48 -18.66 4.75
C SER A 234 13.08 -17.41 4.11
N MET A 235 12.57 -16.99 2.96
CA MET A 235 13.02 -15.78 2.24
C MET A 235 14.46 -15.84 1.71
N GLN A 236 15.05 -17.00 1.58
CA GLN A 236 16.42 -17.18 1.08
C GLN A 236 16.52 -17.15 -0.44
N VAL A 237 15.49 -17.64 -1.12
CA VAL A 237 15.42 -17.67 -2.59
C VAL A 237 14.07 -17.16 -3.08
N VAL A 238 14.05 -16.70 -4.32
CA VAL A 238 12.84 -16.36 -5.07
C VAL A 238 12.81 -17.21 -6.32
N PRO A 239 11.99 -18.27 -6.39
CA PRO A 239 11.83 -19.06 -7.60
C PRO A 239 11.31 -18.18 -8.75
N MET A 240 11.93 -18.30 -9.92
CA MET A 240 11.56 -17.52 -11.09
C MET A 240 10.96 -18.40 -12.17
N LEU A 241 9.79 -17.99 -12.64
CA LEU A 241 9.09 -18.57 -13.77
C LEU A 241 8.87 -17.52 -14.85
N CYS A 242 8.51 -17.94 -16.04
CA CYS A 242 8.15 -17.06 -17.13
C CYS A 242 6.99 -17.61 -17.94
N GLY A 243 6.40 -16.76 -18.76
CA GLY A 243 5.31 -17.12 -19.62
C GLY A 243 4.76 -15.96 -20.42
N SER A 244 3.71 -16.23 -21.17
CA SER A 244 2.89 -15.24 -21.82
C SER A 244 1.42 -15.51 -21.49
N SER A 245 0.91 -14.80 -20.52
CA SER A 245 -0.50 -14.98 -20.08
C SER A 245 -1.48 -14.63 -21.19
N PHE A 246 -1.18 -13.63 -21.99
CA PHE A 246 -2.02 -13.23 -23.13
C PHE A 246 -2.16 -14.35 -24.17
N HIS A 247 -1.07 -15.08 -24.45
CA HIS A 247 -1.05 -16.23 -25.36
C HIS A 247 -1.24 -17.58 -24.66
N ASN A 248 -1.72 -17.58 -23.44
CA ASN A 248 -2.07 -18.81 -22.67
C ASN A 248 -0.90 -19.76 -22.45
N LYS A 249 0.30 -19.23 -22.25
CA LYS A 249 1.54 -20.02 -22.09
C LYS A 249 2.14 -19.83 -20.70
N GLY A 250 2.28 -20.91 -19.95
CA GLY A 250 3.01 -20.95 -18.69
C GLY A 250 2.18 -20.78 -17.42
N VAL A 251 0.88 -20.55 -17.49
CA VAL A 251 0.04 -20.26 -16.31
C VAL A 251 -0.22 -21.52 -15.46
N GLN A 252 -0.46 -22.67 -16.08
CA GLN A 252 -0.68 -23.92 -15.34
C GLN A 252 0.56 -24.30 -14.52
N LYS A 253 1.74 -24.13 -15.07
CA LYS A 253 3.00 -24.38 -14.36
C LYS A 253 3.21 -23.41 -13.22
N LEU A 254 2.82 -22.16 -13.39
CA LEU A 254 2.80 -21.17 -12.32
C LEU A 254 1.89 -21.61 -11.16
N LEU A 255 0.68 -22.11 -11.46
CA LEU A 255 -0.24 -22.64 -10.44
C LEU A 255 0.36 -23.83 -9.69
N ASP A 256 0.98 -24.76 -10.38
CA ASP A 256 1.67 -25.91 -9.76
C ASP A 256 2.75 -25.44 -8.78
N TYR A 257 3.56 -24.48 -9.18
CA TYR A 257 4.67 -24.01 -8.35
C TYR A 257 4.26 -23.00 -7.28
N VAL A 258 3.14 -22.30 -7.43
CA VAL A 258 2.52 -21.56 -6.32
C VAL A 258 2.21 -22.52 -5.16
N ILE A 259 1.62 -23.66 -5.46
CA ILE A 259 1.30 -24.68 -4.45
C ILE A 259 2.58 -25.33 -3.90
N ALA A 260 3.55 -25.63 -4.79
CA ALA A 260 4.78 -26.31 -4.40
C ALA A 260 5.68 -25.44 -3.50
N PHE A 261 5.75 -24.13 -3.71
CA PHE A 261 6.76 -23.25 -3.11
C PHE A 261 6.22 -22.22 -2.12
N LEU A 262 5.02 -21.72 -2.32
CA LEU A 262 4.46 -20.71 -1.42
C LEU A 262 3.85 -21.34 -0.16
N PRO A 263 3.92 -20.64 0.98
CA PRO A 263 3.42 -21.17 2.23
C PRO A 263 1.89 -21.24 2.28
N SER A 264 1.38 -22.23 3.00
CA SER A 264 0.00 -22.23 3.49
C SER A 264 -0.11 -21.44 4.81
N PRO A 265 -1.32 -21.15 5.32
CA PRO A 265 -1.49 -20.55 6.64
C PRO A 265 -0.82 -21.31 7.80
N LEU A 266 -0.57 -22.63 7.62
CA LEU A 266 0.12 -23.48 8.60
C LEU A 266 1.64 -23.33 8.56
N ASP A 267 2.20 -22.87 7.45
CA ASP A 267 3.65 -22.73 7.25
C ASP A 267 4.17 -21.35 7.68
N VAL A 268 3.29 -20.35 7.75
CA VAL A 268 3.65 -19.00 8.23
C VAL A 268 3.67 -18.95 9.74
N PRO A 269 4.48 -18.05 10.36
CA PRO A 269 4.45 -17.88 11.81
C PRO A 269 3.04 -17.54 12.31
N ALA A 270 2.71 -18.04 13.50
CA ALA A 270 1.48 -17.68 14.17
C ALA A 270 1.39 -16.16 14.36
N VAL A 271 0.19 -15.60 14.18
CA VAL A 271 0.01 -14.15 14.30
C VAL A 271 0.15 -13.72 15.78
N THR A 272 0.84 -12.64 16.00
CA THR A 272 1.04 -12.04 17.32
C THR A 272 0.26 -10.74 17.45
N GLY A 273 -0.20 -10.47 18.64
CA GLY A 273 -0.90 -9.23 18.98
C GLY A 273 -0.77 -8.94 20.48
N VAL A 274 -1.36 -7.84 20.89
CA VAL A 274 -1.32 -7.39 22.29
C VAL A 274 -2.73 -7.47 22.87
N ASN A 275 -2.86 -8.09 24.05
CA ASN A 275 -4.10 -8.07 24.80
C ASN A 275 -4.36 -6.64 25.31
N PRO A 276 -5.45 -5.98 24.92
CA PRO A 276 -5.71 -4.58 25.28
C PRO A 276 -5.99 -4.37 26.77
N LYS A 277 -6.28 -5.43 27.54
CA LYS A 277 -6.54 -5.37 28.98
C LYS A 277 -5.29 -5.62 29.83
N THR A 278 -4.44 -6.53 29.41
CA THR A 278 -3.23 -6.95 30.15
C THR A 278 -1.95 -6.32 29.61
N GLU A 279 -2.00 -5.73 28.41
CA GLU A 279 -0.85 -5.18 27.68
C GLU A 279 0.26 -6.22 27.39
N GLN A 280 -0.07 -7.50 27.49
CA GLN A 280 0.84 -8.60 27.21
C GLN A 280 0.68 -9.09 25.76
N GLU A 281 1.79 -9.53 25.19
CA GLU A 281 1.81 -10.15 23.88
C GLU A 281 1.13 -11.53 23.93
N GLU A 282 0.27 -11.80 22.97
CA GLU A 282 -0.42 -13.07 22.81
C GLU A 282 -0.28 -13.56 21.37
N VAL A 283 -0.33 -14.87 21.20
CA VAL A 283 -0.20 -15.56 19.91
C VAL A 283 -1.51 -16.25 19.55
N ARG A 284 -1.86 -16.24 18.26
CA ARG A 284 -2.98 -16.99 17.69
C ARG A 284 -2.48 -17.89 16.57
N HIS A 285 -2.83 -19.17 16.64
CA HIS A 285 -2.45 -20.16 15.65
C HIS A 285 -3.52 -20.34 14.58
N ALA A 286 -3.11 -20.75 13.38
CA ALA A 286 -4.02 -21.07 12.27
C ALA A 286 -4.76 -22.38 12.53
N SER A 287 -5.58 -22.40 13.56
CA SER A 287 -6.37 -23.56 14.01
C SER A 287 -7.81 -23.12 14.29
N GLU A 288 -8.76 -23.96 13.91
CA GLU A 288 -10.18 -23.76 14.24
C GLU A 288 -10.46 -23.81 15.74
N ASN A 289 -9.58 -24.43 16.53
CA ASN A 289 -9.71 -24.60 17.96
C ASN A 289 -9.21 -23.39 18.78
N ASP A 290 -8.41 -22.50 18.16
CA ASP A 290 -7.98 -21.26 18.80
C ASP A 290 -9.14 -20.26 18.86
N PRO A 291 -9.10 -19.29 19.78
CA PRO A 291 -10.06 -18.19 19.81
C PRO A 291 -10.06 -17.43 18.48
N PHE A 292 -11.24 -17.03 18.03
CA PHE A 292 -11.39 -16.27 16.78
C PHE A 292 -10.55 -14.99 16.80
N CYS A 293 -9.82 -14.77 15.74
CA CYS A 293 -9.08 -13.53 15.46
C CYS A 293 -9.05 -13.29 13.95
N GLY A 294 -9.45 -12.10 13.54
CA GLY A 294 -9.42 -11.67 12.14
C GLY A 294 -9.03 -10.22 12.00
N LEU A 295 -8.54 -9.85 10.83
CA LEU A 295 -8.15 -8.49 10.48
C LEU A 295 -9.05 -7.95 9.36
N ALA A 296 -9.71 -6.84 9.63
CA ALA A 296 -10.44 -6.07 8.63
C ALA A 296 -9.43 -5.27 7.79
N PHE A 297 -9.08 -5.75 6.61
CA PHE A 297 -8.04 -5.15 5.80
C PHE A 297 -8.54 -4.28 4.65
N LYS A 298 -9.82 -4.38 4.31
CA LYS A 298 -10.45 -3.58 3.26
C LYS A 298 -11.93 -3.39 3.52
N ILE A 299 -12.42 -2.18 3.27
CA ILE A 299 -13.84 -1.84 3.32
C ILE A 299 -14.26 -1.40 1.92
N ALA A 300 -15.40 -1.87 1.46
CA ALA A 300 -16.03 -1.46 0.22
C ALA A 300 -17.49 -1.12 0.45
N THR A 301 -18.03 -0.23 -0.34
CA THR A 301 -19.46 0.10 -0.33
C THR A 301 -20.16 -0.67 -1.44
N ASP A 302 -21.14 -1.47 -1.07
CA ASP A 302 -21.99 -2.20 -1.99
C ASP A 302 -23.39 -1.56 -2.02
N PRO A 303 -23.98 -1.32 -3.21
CA PRO A 303 -25.27 -0.65 -3.33
C PRO A 303 -26.44 -1.44 -2.70
N PHE A 304 -26.32 -2.75 -2.56
CA PHE A 304 -27.37 -3.63 -2.08
C PHE A 304 -27.24 -4.02 -0.60
N VAL A 305 -26.03 -4.31 -0.16
CA VAL A 305 -25.76 -4.77 1.22
C VAL A 305 -25.13 -3.70 2.11
N GLY A 306 -24.78 -2.56 1.54
CA GLY A 306 -24.18 -1.45 2.27
C GLY A 306 -22.67 -1.64 2.45
N ARG A 307 -22.21 -1.54 3.71
CA ARG A 307 -20.79 -1.66 4.05
C ARG A 307 -20.35 -3.13 4.02
N LEU A 308 -19.42 -3.45 3.14
CA LEU A 308 -18.81 -4.77 2.96
C LEU A 308 -17.38 -4.74 3.51
N CYS A 309 -17.11 -5.55 4.51
CA CYS A 309 -15.80 -5.62 5.16
C CYS A 309 -15.07 -6.91 4.78
N PHE A 310 -13.89 -6.78 4.16
CA PHE A 310 -13.03 -7.91 3.87
C PHE A 310 -12.19 -8.25 5.08
N VAL A 311 -12.27 -9.50 5.51
CA VAL A 311 -11.62 -10.00 6.72
C VAL A 311 -10.75 -11.21 6.39
N ARG A 312 -9.48 -11.15 6.81
CA ARG A 312 -8.61 -12.32 6.89
C ARG A 312 -8.81 -12.99 8.24
N ILE A 313 -9.16 -14.26 8.24
CA ILE A 313 -9.28 -15.07 9.46
C ILE A 313 -7.91 -15.67 9.79
N TYR A 314 -7.34 -15.31 10.93
CA TYR A 314 -6.05 -15.84 11.39
C TYR A 314 -6.20 -17.04 12.30
N SER A 315 -7.25 -17.08 13.12
CA SER A 315 -7.52 -18.18 14.05
C SER A 315 -9.00 -18.37 14.27
N GLY A 316 -9.39 -19.56 14.69
CA GLY A 316 -10.76 -19.89 15.05
C GLY A 316 -11.70 -20.02 13.85
N LYS A 317 -12.98 -19.85 14.12
CA LYS A 317 -14.08 -19.84 13.15
C LYS A 317 -14.91 -18.59 13.30
N LEU A 318 -15.51 -18.16 12.19
CA LEU A 318 -16.48 -17.09 12.16
C LEU A 318 -17.78 -17.61 11.55
N ASP A 319 -18.88 -17.54 12.30
CA ASP A 319 -20.20 -17.97 11.86
C ASP A 319 -21.08 -16.76 11.52
N ALA A 320 -21.88 -16.89 10.45
CA ALA A 320 -22.89 -15.91 10.11
C ALA A 320 -23.93 -15.81 11.26
N GLY A 321 -24.31 -14.58 11.60
CA GLY A 321 -25.21 -14.31 12.72
C GLY A 321 -24.55 -14.24 14.09
N SER A 322 -23.24 -14.50 14.18
CA SER A 322 -22.49 -14.43 15.44
C SER A 322 -22.06 -13.00 15.80
N TYR A 323 -21.55 -12.87 17.02
CA TYR A 323 -21.02 -11.61 17.54
C TYR A 323 -19.50 -11.69 17.71
N VAL A 324 -18.83 -10.60 17.43
CA VAL A 324 -17.38 -10.44 17.61
C VAL A 324 -17.09 -9.14 18.34
N LEU A 325 -15.93 -9.04 18.97
CA LEU A 325 -15.40 -7.82 19.56
C LEU A 325 -14.55 -7.07 18.54
N ASN A 326 -14.83 -5.80 18.33
CA ASN A 326 -13.88 -4.88 17.68
C ASN A 326 -12.95 -4.32 18.76
N SER A 327 -11.69 -4.76 18.75
CA SER A 327 -10.76 -4.41 19.83
C SER A 327 -10.34 -2.93 19.85
N ARG A 328 -10.43 -2.22 18.72
CA ARG A 328 -10.19 -0.77 18.67
C ARG A 328 -11.29 0.01 19.40
N SER A 329 -12.55 -0.25 19.07
CA SER A 329 -13.70 0.47 19.64
C SER A 329 -14.14 -0.09 20.99
N GLY A 330 -13.70 -1.31 21.34
CA GLY A 330 -14.19 -2.04 22.51
C GLY A 330 -15.66 -2.47 22.43
N LYS A 331 -16.28 -2.32 21.26
CA LYS A 331 -17.69 -2.61 21.03
C LYS A 331 -17.91 -3.98 20.41
N ARG A 332 -19.02 -4.57 20.76
CA ARG A 332 -19.53 -5.80 20.18
C ARG A 332 -20.18 -5.52 18.83
N GLU A 333 -19.77 -6.26 17.79
CA GLU A 333 -20.31 -6.17 16.44
C GLU A 333 -20.98 -7.48 16.03
N ARG A 334 -22.12 -7.38 15.35
CA ARG A 334 -22.83 -8.54 14.81
C ARG A 334 -22.45 -8.75 13.35
N ILE A 335 -22.01 -9.98 13.02
CA ILE A 335 -21.77 -10.42 11.65
C ILE A 335 -23.09 -10.99 11.10
N SER A 336 -23.85 -10.20 10.36
CA SER A 336 -25.15 -10.65 9.86
C SER A 336 -25.03 -11.67 8.74
N ARG A 337 -24.10 -11.48 7.83
CA ARG A 337 -23.83 -12.37 6.69
C ARG A 337 -22.34 -12.43 6.37
N ILE A 338 -21.93 -13.56 5.80
CA ILE A 338 -20.58 -13.81 5.32
C ILE A 338 -20.66 -14.23 3.85
N TYR A 339 -19.77 -13.68 3.03
CA TYR A 339 -19.68 -14.00 1.61
C TYR A 339 -18.27 -14.45 1.24
N GLN A 340 -18.21 -15.49 0.39
CA GLN A 340 -17.03 -15.78 -0.40
C GLN A 340 -17.14 -14.98 -1.69
N MET A 341 -16.12 -14.19 -1.98
CA MET A 341 -16.13 -13.28 -3.12
C MET A 341 -15.59 -13.93 -4.39
N HIS A 342 -16.20 -13.60 -5.52
CA HIS A 342 -15.65 -13.78 -6.83
C HIS A 342 -15.66 -12.43 -7.54
N ALA A 343 -14.60 -11.65 -7.34
CA ALA A 343 -14.52 -10.23 -7.69
C ALA A 343 -15.71 -9.44 -7.06
N ASN A 344 -16.72 -9.07 -7.83
CA ASN A 344 -17.91 -8.36 -7.35
C ASN A 344 -19.12 -9.27 -7.04
N LYS A 345 -19.03 -10.57 -7.33
CA LYS A 345 -20.09 -11.54 -7.03
C LYS A 345 -19.96 -12.07 -5.60
N GLN A 346 -21.09 -12.20 -4.92
CA GLN A 346 -21.18 -12.60 -3.52
C GLN A 346 -21.81 -13.97 -3.40
N ASN A 347 -21.08 -14.94 -2.87
CA ASN A 347 -21.59 -16.28 -2.58
C ASN A 347 -21.76 -16.44 -1.08
N PRO A 348 -23.00 -16.61 -0.54
CA PRO A 348 -23.22 -16.73 0.89
C PRO A 348 -22.50 -17.95 1.49
N MET A 349 -21.93 -17.75 2.69
CA MET A 349 -21.27 -18.77 3.48
C MET A 349 -21.86 -18.78 4.89
N GLU A 350 -22.00 -19.95 5.50
CA GLU A 350 -22.44 -20.08 6.89
C GLU A 350 -21.28 -19.93 7.87
N THR A 351 -20.13 -20.48 7.53
CA THR A 351 -18.93 -20.50 8.38
C THR A 351 -17.67 -20.32 7.53
N VAL A 352 -16.72 -19.58 8.06
CA VAL A 352 -15.34 -19.49 7.54
C VAL A 352 -14.36 -19.73 8.67
N SER A 353 -13.19 -20.29 8.34
CA SER A 353 -12.19 -20.72 9.30
C SER A 353 -10.84 -20.07 9.11
N ALA A 354 -9.94 -20.32 10.06
CA ALA A 354 -8.55 -19.86 10.01
C ALA A 354 -7.91 -20.14 8.64
N GLY A 355 -7.28 -19.11 8.08
CA GLY A 355 -6.68 -19.12 6.74
C GLY A 355 -7.56 -18.56 5.64
N ASP A 356 -8.87 -18.46 5.83
CA ASP A 356 -9.79 -17.91 4.83
C ASP A 356 -9.78 -16.38 4.77
N ILE A 357 -10.19 -15.89 3.62
CA ILE A 357 -10.53 -14.49 3.37
C ILE A 357 -12.00 -14.43 3.00
N CYS A 358 -12.77 -13.63 3.70
CA CYS A 358 -14.19 -13.46 3.44
C CYS A 358 -14.60 -12.00 3.43
N ALA A 359 -15.81 -11.74 2.93
CA ALA A 359 -16.47 -10.45 3.08
C ALA A 359 -17.63 -10.59 4.10
N ALA A 360 -17.64 -9.73 5.10
CA ALA A 360 -18.62 -9.73 6.17
C ALA A 360 -19.46 -8.46 6.14
N VAL A 361 -20.72 -8.58 6.54
CA VAL A 361 -21.72 -7.49 6.55
C VAL A 361 -22.38 -7.41 7.93
N GLY A 362 -22.84 -6.24 8.32
CA GLY A 362 -23.57 -6.00 9.55
C GLY A 362 -22.87 -5.10 10.56
N PHE A 363 -21.68 -4.63 10.25
CA PHE A 363 -20.92 -3.72 11.11
C PHE A 363 -21.60 -2.35 11.23
N LYS A 364 -21.67 -1.84 12.47
CA LYS A 364 -22.08 -0.46 12.73
C LYS A 364 -20.93 0.50 12.61
N GLU A 365 -19.78 0.10 13.13
CA GLU A 365 -18.54 0.89 13.11
C GLU A 365 -17.35 -0.02 12.84
N ILE A 366 -16.77 0.12 11.68
CA ILE A 366 -15.60 -0.64 11.26
C ILE A 366 -14.65 0.25 10.45
N HIS A 367 -13.36 0.13 10.70
CA HIS A 367 -12.31 0.82 9.95
C HIS A 367 -11.31 -0.18 9.40
N THR A 368 -10.68 0.18 8.29
CA THR A 368 -9.56 -0.60 7.76
C THR A 368 -8.44 -0.70 8.80
N GLY A 369 -7.98 -1.91 9.06
CA GLY A 369 -6.97 -2.20 10.08
C GLY A 369 -7.54 -2.63 11.43
N ASP A 370 -8.85 -2.61 11.62
CA ASP A 370 -9.47 -3.08 12.87
C ASP A 370 -9.26 -4.59 13.06
N THR A 371 -8.97 -4.97 14.30
CA THR A 371 -8.93 -6.37 14.71
C THR A 371 -10.29 -6.80 15.23
N LEU A 372 -10.80 -7.89 14.69
CA LEU A 372 -12.00 -8.59 15.17
C LEU A 372 -11.57 -9.83 15.94
N CYS A 373 -12.11 -10.05 17.12
CA CYS A 373 -11.73 -11.16 17.98
C CYS A 373 -12.89 -11.72 18.78
N ALA A 374 -12.67 -12.86 19.42
CA ALA A 374 -13.62 -13.41 20.37
C ALA A 374 -13.73 -12.50 21.60
N GLU A 375 -14.95 -12.32 22.12
CA GLU A 375 -15.21 -11.44 23.26
C GLU A 375 -14.45 -11.85 24.53
N ASN A 376 -14.24 -13.14 24.71
CA ASN A 376 -13.53 -13.72 25.86
C ASN A 376 -12.00 -13.80 25.68
N ALA A 377 -11.49 -13.47 24.52
CA ALA A 377 -10.07 -13.51 24.18
C ALA A 377 -9.67 -12.28 23.35
N PRO A 378 -9.70 -11.06 23.95
CA PRO A 378 -9.41 -9.83 23.25
C PRO A 378 -7.93 -9.77 22.84
N ILE A 379 -7.70 -9.31 21.62
CA ILE A 379 -6.36 -9.11 21.03
C ILE A 379 -6.40 -7.95 20.04
N VAL A 380 -5.31 -7.19 19.95
CA VAL A 380 -5.08 -6.16 18.94
C VAL A 380 -3.88 -6.59 18.11
N LEU A 381 -4.08 -6.83 16.82
CA LEU A 381 -3.01 -7.11 15.88
C LEU A 381 -2.27 -5.83 15.50
N GLU A 382 -1.05 -5.95 15.02
CA GLU A 382 -0.28 -4.83 14.50
C GLU A 382 -1.09 -4.06 13.46
N GLN A 383 -1.19 -2.75 13.66
CA GLN A 383 -1.95 -1.88 12.77
C GLN A 383 -1.18 -1.59 11.48
N MET A 384 -1.94 -1.43 10.39
CA MET A 384 -1.40 -0.94 9.13
C MET A 384 -1.15 0.57 9.23
N THR A 385 0.00 1.02 8.73
CA THR A 385 0.32 2.44 8.59
C THR A 385 0.15 2.85 7.14
N PHE A 386 -0.62 3.90 6.89
CA PHE A 386 -0.87 4.39 5.56
C PHE A 386 -0.17 5.73 5.33
N PRO A 387 0.34 6.00 4.11
CA PRO A 387 0.92 7.30 3.80
C PRO A 387 -0.15 8.40 3.83
N GLU A 388 0.25 9.59 4.22
CA GLU A 388 -0.63 10.75 4.17
C GLU A 388 -0.77 11.27 2.74
N PRO A 389 -1.96 11.77 2.35
CA PRO A 389 -2.18 12.34 1.03
C PRO A 389 -1.34 13.61 0.81
N VAL A 390 -0.86 13.79 -0.41
CA VAL A 390 0.10 14.85 -0.77
C VAL A 390 -0.48 15.91 -1.71
N ILE A 391 -1.63 15.65 -2.32
CA ILE A 391 -2.31 16.56 -3.25
C ILE A 391 -3.75 16.79 -2.81
N GLY A 392 -4.20 18.03 -2.89
CA GLY A 392 -5.56 18.43 -2.53
C GLY A 392 -6.31 19.07 -3.68
N LEU A 393 -7.63 18.95 -3.66
CA LEU A 393 -8.54 19.46 -4.67
C LEU A 393 -9.81 19.99 -4.00
N ALA A 394 -10.15 21.26 -4.23
CA ALA A 394 -11.43 21.79 -3.77
C ALA A 394 -12.57 21.28 -4.64
N VAL A 395 -13.64 20.83 -4.01
CA VAL A 395 -14.84 20.33 -4.68
C VAL A 395 -16.08 21.05 -4.15
N GLU A 396 -16.99 21.40 -5.06
CA GLU A 396 -18.25 22.04 -4.72
C GLU A 396 -19.39 21.33 -5.47
N PRO A 397 -20.55 21.11 -4.83
CA PRO A 397 -21.71 20.59 -5.56
C PRO A 397 -22.22 21.65 -6.54
N LYS A 398 -22.66 21.24 -7.74
CA LYS A 398 -23.26 22.15 -8.71
C LYS A 398 -24.60 22.72 -8.27
N THR A 399 -25.32 21.97 -7.44
CA THR A 399 -26.64 22.35 -6.93
C THR A 399 -26.71 22.19 -5.40
N GLN A 400 -27.55 23.00 -4.75
CA GLN A 400 -27.79 22.90 -3.30
C GLN A 400 -28.33 21.52 -2.88
N LYS A 401 -29.08 20.86 -3.75
CA LYS A 401 -29.63 19.52 -3.50
C LYS A 401 -28.56 18.45 -3.40
N ASP A 402 -27.40 18.67 -4.03
CA ASP A 402 -26.30 17.71 -4.06
C ASP A 402 -25.37 17.85 -2.86
N LEU A 403 -25.54 18.88 -2.00
CA LEU A 403 -24.68 19.12 -0.85
C LEU A 403 -24.71 17.96 0.16
N ASP A 404 -25.91 17.50 0.54
CA ASP A 404 -26.07 16.38 1.45
C ASP A 404 -25.55 15.06 0.84
N LYS A 405 -25.85 14.85 -0.44
CA LYS A 405 -25.36 13.70 -1.18
C LYS A 405 -23.84 13.67 -1.29
N LEU A 406 -23.22 14.83 -1.54
CA LEU A 406 -21.77 14.95 -1.58
C LEU A 406 -21.12 14.56 -0.24
N GLY A 407 -21.65 15.07 0.87
CA GLY A 407 -21.17 14.72 2.21
C GLY A 407 -21.24 13.22 2.50
N ILE A 408 -22.36 12.59 2.19
CA ILE A 408 -22.54 11.13 2.35
C ILE A 408 -21.57 10.35 1.44
N ALA A 409 -21.47 10.74 0.18
CA ALA A 409 -20.59 10.07 -0.78
C ALA A 409 -19.12 10.18 -0.40
N LEU A 410 -18.66 11.36 0.00
CA LEU A 410 -17.28 11.57 0.45
C LEU A 410 -16.97 10.80 1.73
N SER A 411 -17.91 10.73 2.66
CA SER A 411 -17.75 9.93 3.88
C SER A 411 -17.56 8.44 3.56
N LYS A 412 -18.37 7.89 2.67
CA LYS A 412 -18.25 6.49 2.21
C LYS A 412 -16.92 6.21 1.52
N LEU A 413 -16.49 7.10 0.63
CA LEU A 413 -15.21 6.97 -0.07
C LEU A 413 -14.02 7.04 0.89
N ALA A 414 -14.07 7.90 1.91
CA ALA A 414 -13.04 7.99 2.95
C ALA A 414 -12.98 6.73 3.84
N GLU A 415 -14.12 6.07 4.08
CA GLU A 415 -14.14 4.78 4.78
C GLU A 415 -13.47 3.66 3.96
N GLU A 416 -13.64 3.67 2.65
CA GLU A 416 -13.04 2.67 1.74
C GLU A 416 -11.52 2.83 1.61
N ASP A 417 -11.04 4.06 1.58
CA ASP A 417 -9.64 4.39 1.25
C ASP A 417 -9.00 5.23 2.36
N PRO A 418 -8.11 4.65 3.16
CA PRO A 418 -7.44 5.36 4.25
C PRO A 418 -6.44 6.42 3.78
N THR A 419 -6.06 6.46 2.50
CA THR A 419 -5.22 7.50 1.90
C THR A 419 -6.00 8.64 1.28
N PHE A 420 -7.32 8.54 1.27
CA PHE A 420 -8.23 9.59 0.84
C PHE A 420 -8.79 10.31 2.06
N THR A 421 -8.64 11.61 2.12
CA THR A 421 -9.14 12.44 3.22
C THR A 421 -10.03 13.57 2.72
N VAL A 422 -10.98 13.95 3.57
CA VAL A 422 -11.91 15.05 3.31
C VAL A 422 -11.85 16.00 4.49
N HIS A 423 -11.67 17.27 4.24
CA HIS A 423 -11.82 18.30 5.26
C HIS A 423 -12.51 19.53 4.70
N THR A 424 -13.19 20.27 5.55
CA THR A 424 -13.74 21.59 5.21
C THR A 424 -12.74 22.63 5.67
N ASP A 425 -12.31 23.46 4.73
CA ASP A 425 -11.49 24.61 5.04
C ASP A 425 -12.32 25.60 5.86
N GLU A 426 -11.92 25.86 7.09
CA GLU A 426 -12.67 26.72 8.03
C GLU A 426 -12.75 28.17 7.57
N ASP A 427 -11.73 28.65 6.85
CA ASP A 427 -11.67 30.02 6.38
C ASP A 427 -12.49 30.25 5.11
N SER A 428 -12.42 29.34 4.15
CA SER A 428 -13.14 29.47 2.86
C SER A 428 -14.50 28.77 2.83
N GLY A 429 -14.76 27.87 3.77
CA GLY A 429 -15.94 27.00 3.78
C GLY A 429 -15.93 25.94 2.66
N GLN A 430 -14.83 25.83 1.90
CA GLN A 430 -14.69 24.87 0.82
C GLN A 430 -14.43 23.47 1.33
N THR A 431 -15.02 22.48 0.68
CA THR A 431 -14.68 21.07 0.89
C THR A 431 -13.45 20.71 0.06
N VAL A 432 -12.39 20.27 0.72
CA VAL A 432 -11.14 19.83 0.09
C VAL A 432 -11.00 18.33 0.22
N ILE A 433 -10.80 17.65 -0.91
CA ILE A 433 -10.44 16.24 -0.96
C ILE A 433 -8.94 16.11 -1.21
N SER A 434 -8.30 15.17 -0.55
CA SER A 434 -6.86 14.93 -0.67
C SER A 434 -6.56 13.47 -0.94
N GLY A 435 -5.55 13.22 -1.78
CA GLY A 435 -5.16 11.89 -2.22
C GLY A 435 -3.68 11.78 -2.55
N MET A 436 -3.28 10.63 -3.09
CA MET A 436 -1.88 10.29 -3.35
C MET A 436 -1.36 10.78 -4.70
N GLY A 437 -2.24 11.18 -5.61
CA GLY A 437 -1.87 11.68 -6.92
C GLY A 437 -3.06 12.17 -7.73
N GLU A 438 -2.79 12.78 -8.90
CA GLU A 438 -3.84 13.32 -9.76
C GLU A 438 -4.81 12.22 -10.24
N LEU A 439 -4.27 11.06 -10.65
CA LEU A 439 -5.10 9.94 -11.09
C LEU A 439 -6.01 9.42 -9.97
N HIS A 440 -5.51 9.35 -8.74
CA HIS A 440 -6.30 8.96 -7.58
C HIS A 440 -7.51 9.88 -7.39
N LEU A 441 -7.30 11.21 -7.42
CA LEU A 441 -8.37 12.19 -7.27
C LEU A 441 -9.33 12.21 -8.47
N ASP A 442 -8.83 12.03 -9.68
CA ASP A 442 -9.66 11.91 -10.89
C ASP A 442 -10.66 10.75 -10.79
N ILE A 443 -10.19 9.62 -10.27
CA ILE A 443 -11.05 8.44 -10.07
C ILE A 443 -12.08 8.69 -8.98
N ILE A 444 -11.71 9.34 -7.88
CA ILE A 444 -12.67 9.74 -6.83
C ILE A 444 -13.75 10.65 -7.39
N VAL A 445 -13.38 11.67 -8.15
CA VAL A 445 -14.33 12.59 -8.80
C VAL A 445 -15.25 11.86 -9.76
N ASP A 446 -14.71 10.96 -10.56
CA ASP A 446 -15.50 10.15 -11.49
C ASP A 446 -16.47 9.21 -10.76
N ARG A 447 -16.04 8.61 -9.65
CA ARG A 447 -16.92 7.80 -8.79
C ARG A 447 -18.05 8.60 -8.15
N LEU A 448 -17.78 9.83 -7.69
CA LEU A 448 -18.81 10.73 -7.19
C LEU A 448 -19.92 10.96 -8.23
N ARG A 449 -19.53 11.15 -9.49
CA ARG A 449 -20.46 11.38 -10.60
C ARG A 449 -21.22 10.11 -10.99
N ARG A 450 -20.53 8.99 -11.19
CA ARG A 450 -21.10 7.75 -11.75
C ARG A 450 -21.81 6.89 -10.71
N GLU A 451 -21.21 6.70 -9.54
CA GLU A 451 -21.75 5.81 -8.51
C GLU A 451 -22.74 6.52 -7.58
N PHE A 452 -22.45 7.77 -7.24
CA PHE A 452 -23.26 8.53 -6.29
C PHE A 452 -24.19 9.56 -6.93
N GLY A 453 -24.06 9.78 -8.24
CA GLY A 453 -24.91 10.70 -8.97
C GLY A 453 -24.77 12.16 -8.52
N VAL A 454 -23.58 12.55 -8.07
CA VAL A 454 -23.27 13.90 -7.60
C VAL A 454 -22.47 14.64 -8.65
N GLU A 455 -23.02 15.73 -9.17
CA GLU A 455 -22.32 16.65 -10.06
C GLU A 455 -21.54 17.70 -9.25
N ILE A 456 -20.25 17.82 -9.53
CA ILE A 456 -19.37 18.74 -8.81
C ILE A 456 -18.62 19.67 -9.75
N ASN A 457 -18.28 20.85 -9.24
CA ASN A 457 -17.23 21.71 -9.76
C ASN A 457 -15.95 21.45 -8.99
N GLN A 458 -14.84 21.38 -9.70
CA GLN A 458 -13.54 21.13 -9.08
C GLN A 458 -12.59 22.30 -9.35
N GLY A 459 -11.79 22.64 -8.34
CA GLY A 459 -10.70 23.59 -8.45
C GLY A 459 -9.44 22.99 -9.06
N ALA A 460 -8.38 23.77 -9.16
CA ALA A 460 -7.06 23.26 -9.55
C ALA A 460 -6.42 22.43 -8.42
N PRO A 461 -5.67 21.37 -8.76
CA PRO A 461 -4.91 20.64 -7.77
C PRO A 461 -3.93 21.52 -7.02
N GLN A 462 -3.80 21.32 -5.72
CA GLN A 462 -2.90 22.04 -4.84
C GLN A 462 -2.08 21.09 -3.99
N VAL A 463 -0.85 21.50 -3.71
CA VAL A 463 0.07 20.75 -2.86
C VAL A 463 -0.37 20.86 -1.40
N ASN A 464 -0.35 19.77 -0.68
CA ASN A 464 -0.52 19.76 0.77
C ASN A 464 0.81 20.08 1.44
N TYR A 465 1.02 21.33 1.75
CA TYR A 465 2.16 21.77 2.56
C TYR A 465 1.99 21.34 4.02
N LYS A 466 3.12 21.31 4.73
CA LYS A 466 3.17 21.08 6.17
C LYS A 466 4.04 22.15 6.83
N GLU A 467 3.96 22.23 8.15
CA GLU A 467 4.82 23.10 8.94
C GLU A 467 5.72 22.27 9.84
N SER A 468 6.90 22.78 10.13
CA SER A 468 7.87 22.14 11.00
C SER A 468 8.65 23.16 11.79
N LEU A 469 9.18 22.77 12.94
CA LEU A 469 10.03 23.59 13.79
C LEU A 469 11.51 23.24 13.55
N THR A 470 12.39 24.23 13.65
CA THR A 470 13.84 24.05 13.41
C THR A 470 14.69 24.18 14.66
N LYS A 471 14.20 24.81 15.71
CA LYS A 471 14.93 25.00 16.96
C LYS A 471 14.03 24.94 18.19
N THR A 472 14.60 24.61 19.33
CA THR A 472 13.90 24.56 20.61
C THR A 472 14.01 25.90 21.32
N VAL A 473 12.88 26.42 21.80
CA VAL A 473 12.80 27.66 22.58
C VAL A 473 11.92 27.46 23.80
N GLN A 474 12.22 28.20 24.87
CA GLN A 474 11.39 28.29 26.07
C GLN A 474 10.41 29.43 25.95
N HIS A 475 9.17 29.20 26.34
CA HIS A 475 8.11 30.21 26.34
C HIS A 475 7.27 30.11 27.61
N ARG A 476 6.81 31.26 28.09
CA ARG A 476 5.80 31.37 29.16
C ARG A 476 4.54 31.97 28.58
N GLU A 477 3.40 31.31 28.80
CA GLU A 477 2.09 31.80 28.40
C GLU A 477 1.18 31.90 29.61
N VAL A 478 0.60 33.10 29.80
CA VAL A 478 -0.39 33.38 30.86
C VAL A 478 -1.72 33.68 30.20
N PHE A 479 -2.72 32.86 30.45
CA PHE A 479 -4.09 33.13 30.06
C PHE A 479 -4.88 33.64 31.26
N LYS A 480 -5.34 34.87 31.16
CA LYS A 480 -6.15 35.52 32.19
C LYS A 480 -7.34 36.25 31.57
N LYS A 481 -8.54 35.85 31.97
CA LYS A 481 -9.77 36.54 31.54
C LYS A 481 -10.68 36.73 32.73
N GLN A 482 -11.15 37.95 32.95
CA GLN A 482 -12.04 38.31 34.02
C GLN A 482 -13.25 39.02 33.44
N THR A 483 -14.43 38.45 33.53
CA THR A 483 -15.69 39.00 33.07
C THR A 483 -16.73 38.76 34.15
N GLY A 484 -16.98 39.81 35.00
CA GLY A 484 -18.12 39.89 35.93
C GLY A 484 -18.60 38.59 36.60
N GLY A 485 -17.72 37.83 37.26
CA GLY A 485 -18.01 36.53 37.89
C GLY A 485 -16.74 35.71 38.08
N ARG A 486 -16.85 34.38 37.99
CA ARG A 486 -15.71 33.45 38.03
C ARG A 486 -14.78 33.75 36.83
N GLY A 487 -13.53 34.09 37.09
CA GLY A 487 -12.52 34.32 36.06
C GLY A 487 -11.96 33.04 35.43
N LYS A 488 -11.03 33.22 34.51
CA LYS A 488 -10.24 32.17 33.91
C LYS A 488 -8.75 32.47 34.09
N PHE A 489 -7.96 31.52 34.54
CA PHE A 489 -6.53 31.68 34.74
C PHE A 489 -5.77 30.38 34.45
N ALA A 490 -4.70 30.51 33.67
CA ALA A 490 -3.70 29.47 33.50
C ALA A 490 -2.34 30.09 33.17
N ASP A 491 -1.29 29.53 33.73
CA ASP A 491 0.10 29.95 33.51
C ASP A 491 0.94 28.68 33.28
N ILE A 492 1.59 28.64 32.12
CA ILE A 492 2.44 27.52 31.72
C ILE A 492 3.80 28.02 31.22
N ILE A 493 4.85 27.32 31.58
CA ILE A 493 6.22 27.49 31.09
C ILE A 493 6.64 26.21 30.42
N PHE A 494 6.99 26.27 29.15
CA PHE A 494 7.30 25.11 28.35
C PHE A 494 8.42 25.34 27.36
N GLU A 495 9.07 24.29 26.94
CA GLU A 495 9.94 24.26 25.77
C GLU A 495 9.18 23.69 24.59
N ILE A 496 9.34 24.32 23.43
CA ILE A 496 8.78 23.88 22.16
C ILE A 496 9.89 23.79 21.12
N GLY A 497 9.92 22.69 20.39
CA GLY A 497 10.92 22.48 19.35
C GLY A 497 10.61 21.24 18.50
N PRO A 498 11.55 20.90 17.59
CA PRO A 498 11.40 19.71 16.75
C PRO A 498 11.35 18.45 17.61
N ALA A 499 10.57 17.48 17.18
CA ALA A 499 10.53 16.16 17.78
C ALA A 499 11.85 15.39 17.51
N ASP A 500 12.10 14.35 18.29
CA ASP A 500 13.22 13.45 18.06
C ASP A 500 13.07 12.73 16.71
N ASP A 501 14.19 12.33 16.11
CA ASP A 501 14.20 11.69 14.79
C ASP A 501 13.25 10.48 14.73
N GLY A 502 12.37 10.47 13.72
CA GLY A 502 11.39 9.42 13.50
C GLY A 502 10.14 9.49 14.37
N ALA A 503 10.04 10.43 15.31
CA ALA A 503 8.83 10.63 16.09
C ALA A 503 7.76 11.37 15.27
N MET A 504 6.52 10.89 15.33
CA MET A 504 5.36 11.50 14.70
C MET A 504 4.38 12.02 15.75
N GLY A 505 3.66 13.10 15.40
CA GLY A 505 2.70 13.71 16.30
C GLY A 505 3.34 14.51 17.43
N LEU A 506 2.59 14.69 18.51
CA LEU A 506 3.07 15.41 19.70
C LEU A 506 3.84 14.48 20.62
N THR A 507 5.11 14.82 20.87
CA THR A 507 5.88 14.27 21.98
C THR A 507 5.74 15.21 23.17
N PHE A 508 5.02 14.79 24.20
CA PHE A 508 4.76 15.58 25.40
C PHE A 508 5.51 15.03 26.60
N VAL A 509 6.31 15.88 27.23
CA VAL A 509 7.10 15.54 28.42
C VAL A 509 6.65 16.45 29.57
N ASP A 510 6.24 15.86 30.68
CA ASP A 510 5.90 16.55 31.90
C ASP A 510 7.08 16.57 32.88
N GLN A 511 7.62 17.76 33.14
CA GLN A 511 8.69 18.00 34.10
C GLN A 511 8.25 18.87 35.27
N VAL A 512 6.94 19.13 35.42
CA VAL A 512 6.41 19.96 36.49
C VAL A 512 6.69 19.32 37.85
N LYS A 513 7.24 20.10 38.79
CA LYS A 513 7.54 19.68 40.14
C LYS A 513 6.64 20.41 41.16
N GLY A 514 6.47 19.81 42.32
CA GLY A 514 5.83 20.45 43.45
C GLY A 514 4.33 20.72 43.33
N GLY A 515 3.66 20.21 42.27
CA GLY A 515 2.24 20.44 42.06
C GLY A 515 1.89 21.87 41.65
N ASN A 516 2.85 22.64 41.12
CA ASN A 516 2.63 24.01 40.65
C ASN A 516 1.54 24.08 39.58
N ILE A 517 1.42 23.05 38.74
CA ILE A 517 0.24 22.78 37.94
C ILE A 517 -0.39 21.48 38.49
N PRO A 518 -1.64 21.50 38.93
CA PRO A 518 -2.33 20.29 39.37
C PRO A 518 -2.32 19.21 38.28
N LYS A 519 -2.08 17.97 38.69
CA LYS A 519 -1.97 16.82 37.75
C LYS A 519 -3.22 16.65 36.87
N GLU A 520 -4.37 17.05 37.36
CA GLU A 520 -5.65 17.01 36.61
C GLU A 520 -5.69 17.98 35.41
N PHE A 521 -4.86 19.02 35.39
CA PHE A 521 -4.80 20.00 34.31
C PHE A 521 -3.71 19.72 33.27
N ILE A 522 -2.75 18.84 33.55
CA ILE A 522 -1.67 18.48 32.62
C ILE A 522 -2.21 17.82 31.36
N PRO A 523 -3.17 16.88 31.38
CA PRO A 523 -3.79 16.35 30.18
C PRO A 523 -4.47 17.41 29.31
N ALA A 524 -5.02 18.47 29.92
CA ALA A 524 -5.63 19.59 29.18
C ALA A 524 -4.55 20.40 28.43
N VAL A 525 -3.38 20.61 29.00
CA VAL A 525 -2.24 21.25 28.34
C VAL A 525 -1.80 20.42 27.12
N GLN A 526 -1.63 19.11 27.30
CA GLN A 526 -1.27 18.21 26.21
C GLN A 526 -2.31 18.23 25.08
N LYS A 527 -3.59 18.18 25.42
CA LYS A 527 -4.70 18.28 24.47
C LYS A 527 -4.69 19.60 23.70
N GLY A 528 -4.41 20.71 24.38
CA GLY A 528 -4.32 22.03 23.77
C GLY A 528 -3.20 22.12 22.73
N PHE A 529 -2.02 21.59 23.02
CA PHE A 529 -0.92 21.52 22.06
C PHE A 529 -1.22 20.57 20.90
N ALA A 530 -1.78 19.40 21.17
CA ALA A 530 -2.15 18.46 20.14
C ALA A 530 -3.18 19.03 19.16
N SER A 531 -4.17 19.75 19.64
CA SER A 531 -5.17 20.39 18.78
C SER A 531 -4.59 21.57 17.98
N ALA A 532 -3.62 22.30 18.54
CA ALA A 532 -2.96 23.40 17.86
C ALA A 532 -2.12 22.95 16.65
N MET A 533 -1.58 21.74 16.65
CA MET A 533 -0.81 21.17 15.56
C MET A 533 -1.60 21.03 14.26
N THR A 534 -2.91 20.90 14.32
CA THR A 534 -3.75 20.73 13.13
C THR A 534 -3.85 21.98 12.27
N ASN A 535 -3.59 23.16 12.87
CA ASN A 535 -3.64 24.45 12.21
C ASN A 535 -2.40 25.27 12.60
N GLY A 536 -1.32 25.09 11.85
CA GLY A 536 -0.03 25.70 12.12
C GLY A 536 -0.08 27.21 12.17
N ALA A 537 0.72 27.81 13.06
CA ALA A 537 0.71 29.26 13.31
C ALA A 537 1.30 30.08 12.14
N LEU A 538 2.17 29.48 11.31
CA LEU A 538 2.86 30.19 10.24
C LEU A 538 1.93 30.47 9.04
N ALA A 539 1.25 29.46 8.53
CA ALA A 539 0.39 29.55 7.35
C ALA A 539 -0.90 28.70 7.44
N GLY A 540 -1.17 28.10 8.57
CA GLY A 540 -2.35 27.26 8.77
C GLY A 540 -2.21 25.81 8.32
N TYR A 541 -1.03 25.36 7.90
CA TYR A 541 -0.81 23.98 7.52
C TYR A 541 -0.54 23.10 8.73
N LYS A 542 -0.85 21.82 8.59
CA LYS A 542 -0.63 20.83 9.66
C LYS A 542 0.85 20.72 10.03
N MET A 543 1.13 20.68 11.32
CA MET A 543 2.45 20.33 11.86
C MET A 543 2.48 18.84 12.16
N ASP A 544 3.37 18.07 11.52
CA ASP A 544 3.42 16.61 11.66
C ASP A 544 3.99 16.14 12.98
N SER A 545 4.96 16.87 13.50
CA SER A 545 5.65 16.49 14.73
C SER A 545 6.17 17.70 15.45
N MET A 546 6.09 17.68 16.75
CA MET A 546 6.77 18.64 17.64
C MET A 546 6.98 18.02 19.02
N LYS A 547 7.91 18.57 19.77
CA LYS A 547 8.18 18.20 21.16
C LYS A 547 7.85 19.36 22.08
N ILE A 548 7.00 19.09 23.04
CA ILE A 548 6.66 20.00 24.12
C ILE A 548 7.17 19.41 25.43
N THR A 549 7.98 20.18 26.14
CA THR A 549 8.40 19.87 27.53
C THR A 549 7.78 20.88 28.44
N LEU A 550 6.78 20.47 29.23
CA LEU A 550 6.14 21.33 30.23
C LEU A 550 7.05 21.41 31.45
N LEU A 551 7.62 22.57 31.70
CA LEU A 551 8.62 22.79 32.73
C LEU A 551 8.02 23.18 34.07
N ASP A 552 7.12 24.17 34.07
CA ASP A 552 6.54 24.75 35.27
C ASP A 552 5.24 25.54 34.93
N GLY A 553 4.66 26.14 35.92
CA GLY A 553 3.49 27.01 35.75
C GLY A 553 2.89 27.41 37.10
N SER A 554 1.70 27.98 37.06
CA SER A 554 0.92 28.30 38.23
C SER A 554 -0.58 28.19 37.95
N PHE A 555 -1.35 28.08 38.98
CA PHE A 555 -2.81 28.05 38.91
C PHE A 555 -3.46 28.96 39.97
N HIS A 556 -4.70 29.29 39.75
CA HIS A 556 -5.52 29.99 40.70
C HIS A 556 -6.61 29.06 41.26
N PRO A 557 -6.77 28.98 42.60
CA PRO A 557 -7.68 27.99 43.22
C PRO A 557 -9.14 28.05 42.76
N VAL A 558 -9.61 29.23 42.30
CA VAL A 558 -10.99 29.44 41.87
C VAL A 558 -11.11 29.54 40.33
N ASP A 559 -10.17 30.21 39.70
CA ASP A 559 -10.26 30.63 38.30
C ASP A 559 -9.59 29.65 37.31
N SER A 560 -8.88 28.63 37.81
CA SER A 560 -8.25 27.63 36.97
C SER A 560 -9.16 26.45 36.76
N ASP A 561 -9.25 26.05 35.52
CA ASP A 561 -9.94 24.82 35.07
C ASP A 561 -9.22 24.19 33.87
N GLN A 562 -9.66 23.03 33.44
CA GLN A 562 -9.08 22.34 32.29
C GLN A 562 -9.12 23.18 31.01
N LEU A 563 -10.22 23.87 30.75
CA LEU A 563 -10.37 24.73 29.58
C LEU A 563 -9.37 25.89 29.58
N SER A 564 -9.10 26.50 30.74
CA SER A 564 -8.12 27.57 30.85
C SER A 564 -6.70 27.12 30.45
N PHE A 565 -6.29 25.93 30.89
CA PHE A 565 -4.99 25.35 30.51
C PHE A 565 -4.95 24.90 29.05
N GLU A 566 -6.04 24.41 28.49
CA GLU A 566 -6.13 24.07 27.06
C GLU A 566 -5.99 25.32 26.20
N ILE A 567 -6.63 26.42 26.57
CA ILE A 567 -6.52 27.71 25.87
C ILE A 567 -5.09 28.29 26.02
N ALA A 568 -4.51 28.24 27.22
CA ALA A 568 -3.14 28.68 27.45
C ALA A 568 -2.14 27.89 26.57
N ALA A 569 -2.30 26.60 26.41
CA ALA A 569 -1.49 25.78 25.52
C ALA A 569 -1.62 26.19 24.05
N ARG A 570 -2.83 26.41 23.56
CA ARG A 570 -3.07 26.89 22.18
C ARG A 570 -2.46 28.27 21.93
N ASN A 571 -2.65 29.19 22.84
CA ASN A 571 -2.08 30.55 22.74
C ASN A 571 -0.56 30.51 22.84
N GLY A 572 -0.01 29.70 23.73
CA GLY A 572 1.41 29.46 23.89
C GLY A 572 2.06 28.92 22.64
N TYR A 573 1.42 27.94 21.99
CA TYR A 573 1.85 27.43 20.69
C TYR A 573 1.90 28.57 19.65
N ARG A 574 0.84 29.32 19.50
CA ARG A 574 0.74 30.41 18.52
C ARG A 574 1.81 31.45 18.71
N ASN A 575 2.12 31.82 19.96
CA ASN A 575 3.10 32.84 20.29
C ASN A 575 4.55 32.35 20.27
N ALA A 576 4.78 31.07 20.52
CA ALA A 576 6.11 30.49 20.55
C ALA A 576 6.57 29.93 19.20
N ASP A 577 5.66 29.51 18.34
CA ASP A 577 5.94 28.91 17.04
C ASP A 577 6.89 29.74 16.15
N PRO A 578 6.68 31.03 15.94
CA PRO A 578 7.63 31.86 15.16
C PRO A 578 9.03 31.90 15.76
N LYS A 579 9.15 31.85 17.07
CA LYS A 579 10.44 31.90 17.80
C LYS A 579 11.19 30.58 17.69
N ALA A 580 10.46 29.46 17.49
CA ALA A 580 11.01 28.13 17.30
C ALA A 580 11.48 27.87 15.86
N GLY A 581 11.53 28.87 15.01
CA GLY A 581 12.02 28.75 13.64
C GLY A 581 11.08 27.90 12.76
N SER A 582 9.79 28.22 12.79
CA SER A 582 8.79 27.58 11.97
C SER A 582 9.06 27.75 10.47
N VAL A 583 8.95 26.67 9.72
CA VAL A 583 9.19 26.62 8.27
C VAL A 583 8.08 25.88 7.56
N ILE A 584 7.90 26.15 6.27
CA ILE A 584 6.99 25.43 5.39
C ILE A 584 7.74 24.24 4.79
N MET A 585 7.10 23.06 4.81
CA MET A 585 7.60 21.84 4.22
C MET A 585 6.76 21.48 2.99
N GLU A 586 7.43 21.02 1.93
CA GLU A 586 6.80 20.58 0.69
C GLU A 586 7.08 19.10 0.40
N PRO A 587 6.15 18.39 -0.23
CA PRO A 587 6.40 17.02 -0.66
C PRO A 587 7.36 16.97 -1.84
N ILE A 588 8.36 16.09 -1.73
CA ILE A 588 9.33 15.80 -2.77
C ILE A 588 8.99 14.45 -3.38
N MET A 589 8.90 14.42 -4.70
CA MET A 589 8.56 13.23 -5.46
C MET A 589 9.82 12.55 -6.00
N SER A 590 9.81 11.23 -5.96
CA SER A 590 10.79 10.40 -6.66
C SER A 590 10.29 10.19 -8.08
N VAL A 591 10.99 10.77 -9.05
CA VAL A 591 10.62 10.75 -10.46
C VAL A 591 11.61 9.87 -11.21
N GLU A 592 11.09 8.97 -12.04
CA GLU A 592 11.89 8.18 -12.97
C GLU A 592 11.33 8.34 -14.38
N VAL A 593 12.21 8.65 -15.32
CA VAL A 593 11.87 8.82 -16.74
C VAL A 593 12.65 7.81 -17.56
N VAL A 594 11.93 7.00 -18.32
CA VAL A 594 12.52 6.08 -19.31
C VAL A 594 12.39 6.71 -20.69
N THR A 595 13.51 6.94 -21.33
CA THR A 595 13.58 7.74 -22.57
C THR A 595 14.59 7.18 -23.55
N PRO A 596 14.42 7.42 -24.88
CA PRO A 596 15.51 7.30 -25.84
C PRO A 596 16.67 8.23 -25.47
N GLU A 597 17.90 7.81 -25.77
CA GLU A 597 19.11 8.57 -25.44
C GLU A 597 19.11 10.00 -26.02
N GLU A 598 18.60 10.17 -27.22
CA GLU A 598 18.52 11.48 -27.90
C GLU A 598 17.66 12.52 -27.15
N ASN A 599 16.70 12.11 -26.34
CA ASN A 599 15.83 13.00 -25.56
C ASN A 599 16.33 13.23 -24.13
N MET A 600 17.34 12.50 -23.67
CA MET A 600 17.79 12.52 -22.28
C MET A 600 18.26 13.91 -21.83
N GLY A 601 18.99 14.63 -22.67
CA GLY A 601 19.48 15.98 -22.34
C GLY A 601 18.36 16.99 -22.13
N ASP A 602 17.33 16.97 -22.97
CA ASP A 602 16.18 17.87 -22.85
C ASP A 602 15.34 17.54 -21.61
N ILE A 603 15.20 16.26 -21.30
CA ILE A 603 14.48 15.78 -20.09
C ILE A 603 15.22 16.20 -18.82
N ILE A 604 16.54 16.02 -18.75
CA ILE A 604 17.35 16.48 -17.62
C ILE A 604 17.26 18.01 -17.46
N GLY A 605 17.32 18.75 -18.57
CA GLY A 605 17.17 20.21 -18.58
C GLY A 605 15.81 20.66 -18.03
N ASP A 606 14.73 19.98 -18.43
CA ASP A 606 13.39 20.27 -17.94
C ASP A 606 13.23 19.95 -16.44
N LEU A 607 13.73 18.80 -15.99
CA LEU A 607 13.69 18.43 -14.57
C LEU A 607 14.49 19.41 -13.70
N ASN A 608 15.63 19.90 -14.17
CA ASN A 608 16.40 20.92 -13.47
C ASN A 608 15.65 22.26 -13.37
N LYS A 609 14.91 22.66 -14.41
CA LYS A 609 14.03 23.84 -14.38
C LYS A 609 12.92 23.71 -13.32
N ARG A 610 12.49 22.50 -13.02
CA ARG A 610 11.48 22.17 -12.01
C ARG A 610 12.06 22.02 -10.60
N ARG A 611 13.18 22.61 -10.32
CA ARG A 611 13.92 22.46 -9.04
C ARG A 611 14.28 21.00 -8.72
N GLY A 612 14.37 20.16 -9.74
CA GLY A 612 14.72 18.76 -9.60
C GLY A 612 16.20 18.56 -9.32
N GLN A 613 16.50 17.53 -8.53
CA GLN A 613 17.84 17.05 -8.29
C GLN A 613 18.00 15.69 -8.96
N ILE A 614 18.85 15.59 -9.96
CA ILE A 614 19.14 14.32 -10.63
C ILE A 614 19.93 13.43 -9.67
N THR A 615 19.40 12.26 -9.37
CA THR A 615 20.00 11.31 -8.43
C THR A 615 20.67 10.13 -9.10
N GLY A 616 20.35 9.87 -10.36
CA GLY A 616 20.95 8.78 -11.10
C GLY A 616 20.60 8.77 -12.58
N MET A 617 21.44 8.12 -13.35
CA MET A 617 21.23 7.83 -14.77
C MET A 617 21.69 6.41 -15.03
N GLU A 618 20.83 5.60 -15.64
CA GLU A 618 21.08 4.19 -15.90
C GLU A 618 20.79 3.85 -17.37
N SER A 619 21.38 2.78 -17.84
CA SER A 619 21.07 2.21 -19.16
C SER A 619 20.15 1.01 -18.99
N LYS A 620 19.08 0.94 -19.77
CA LYS A 620 18.13 -0.16 -19.79
C LYS A 620 17.93 -0.62 -21.25
N GLY A 621 18.79 -1.53 -21.70
CA GLY A 621 18.85 -1.90 -23.12
C GLY A 621 19.23 -0.70 -23.98
N THR A 622 18.37 -0.35 -24.94
CA THR A 622 18.55 0.83 -25.82
C THR A 622 17.98 2.12 -25.18
N ALA A 623 17.26 2.02 -24.09
CA ALA A 623 16.70 3.16 -23.38
C ALA A 623 17.64 3.67 -22.28
N ARG A 624 17.40 4.92 -21.87
CA ARG A 624 18.04 5.57 -20.72
C ARG A 624 17.03 5.82 -19.63
N VAL A 625 17.44 5.68 -18.39
CA VAL A 625 16.61 5.94 -17.20
C VAL A 625 17.21 7.12 -16.46
N VAL A 626 16.40 8.16 -16.27
CA VAL A 626 16.76 9.35 -15.48
C VAL A 626 15.97 9.31 -14.18
N LYS A 627 16.67 9.32 -13.04
CA LYS A 627 16.09 9.37 -11.71
C LYS A 627 16.31 10.76 -11.12
N ALA A 628 15.28 11.33 -10.53
CA ALA A 628 15.34 12.65 -9.91
C ALA A 628 14.44 12.77 -8.68
N LYS A 629 14.79 13.71 -7.80
CA LYS A 629 13.92 14.17 -6.71
C LYS A 629 13.41 15.56 -7.08
N VAL A 630 12.10 15.71 -7.21
CA VAL A 630 11.47 16.94 -7.70
C VAL A 630 10.31 17.32 -6.79
N PRO A 631 10.18 18.62 -6.41
CA PRO A 631 9.02 19.08 -5.65
C PRO A 631 7.70 18.85 -6.41
N LEU A 632 6.69 18.33 -5.74
CA LEU A 632 5.39 18.07 -6.35
C LEU A 632 4.76 19.32 -6.99
N SER A 633 4.96 20.49 -6.40
CA SER A 633 4.45 21.75 -6.92
C SER A 633 4.92 22.09 -8.33
N GLU A 634 6.08 21.57 -8.73
CA GLU A 634 6.66 21.76 -10.07
C GLU A 634 6.28 20.67 -11.08
N MET A 635 5.56 19.65 -10.63
CA MET A 635 5.28 18.46 -11.45
C MET A 635 3.88 18.43 -12.08
N PHE A 636 3.01 19.39 -11.76
CA PHE A 636 1.69 19.46 -12.40
C PHE A 636 1.81 19.64 -13.91
N GLY A 637 1.10 18.80 -14.66
CA GLY A 637 1.12 18.81 -16.13
C GLY A 637 2.41 18.25 -16.77
N TYR A 638 3.31 17.66 -15.99
CA TYR A 638 4.59 17.15 -16.49
C TYR A 638 4.43 16.10 -17.61
N VAL A 639 3.46 15.20 -17.51
CA VAL A 639 3.23 14.16 -18.53
C VAL A 639 3.01 14.75 -19.92
N THR A 640 2.27 15.87 -20.02
CA THR A 640 2.04 16.57 -21.29
C THR A 640 3.34 17.17 -21.85
N VAL A 641 4.14 17.80 -21.01
CA VAL A 641 5.46 18.36 -21.41
C VAL A 641 6.40 17.25 -21.84
N LEU A 642 6.46 16.15 -21.09
CA LEU A 642 7.30 14.99 -21.43
C LEU A 642 6.92 14.39 -22.78
N ARG A 643 5.63 14.26 -23.08
CA ARG A 643 5.16 13.80 -24.40
C ARG A 643 5.62 14.73 -25.52
N THR A 644 5.58 16.04 -25.29
CA THR A 644 6.04 17.03 -26.27
C THR A 644 7.53 16.92 -26.51
N ILE A 645 8.35 16.85 -25.45
CA ILE A 645 9.80 16.75 -25.55
C ILE A 645 10.23 15.46 -26.27
N SER A 646 9.58 14.35 -25.98
CA SER A 646 9.99 13.01 -26.45
C SER A 646 9.21 12.53 -27.66
N SER A 647 8.29 13.33 -28.21
CA SER A 647 7.35 12.90 -29.25
C SER A 647 6.57 11.63 -28.86
N GLY A 648 6.20 11.53 -27.59
CA GLY A 648 5.47 10.40 -27.02
C GLY A 648 6.31 9.15 -26.72
N ARG A 649 7.64 9.19 -26.91
CA ARG A 649 8.53 8.03 -26.74
C ARG A 649 9.03 7.81 -25.34
N ALA A 650 8.99 8.81 -24.47
CA ALA A 650 9.36 8.71 -23.07
C ALA A 650 8.16 8.41 -22.18
N THR A 651 8.40 7.66 -21.13
CA THR A 651 7.44 7.38 -20.06
C THR A 651 7.99 7.83 -18.72
N SER A 652 7.12 8.24 -17.82
CA SER A 652 7.51 8.63 -16.47
C SER A 652 6.68 7.93 -15.42
N SER A 653 7.27 7.72 -14.26
CA SER A 653 6.59 7.38 -13.03
C SER A 653 6.99 8.36 -11.93
N MET A 654 6.10 8.60 -11.00
CA MET A 654 6.30 9.54 -9.91
C MET A 654 5.63 8.99 -8.65
N GLU A 655 6.39 8.93 -7.55
CA GLU A 655 5.88 8.53 -6.25
C GLU A 655 6.37 9.49 -5.16
N PHE A 656 5.62 9.58 -4.07
CA PHE A 656 6.02 10.38 -2.92
C PHE A 656 7.29 9.82 -2.28
N SER A 657 8.25 10.69 -1.99
CA SER A 657 9.49 10.34 -1.30
C SER A 657 9.51 10.84 0.15
N HIS A 658 9.56 12.13 0.35
CA HIS A 658 9.68 12.78 1.66
C HIS A 658 9.26 14.24 1.59
N PHE A 659 9.26 14.92 2.74
CA PHE A 659 9.08 16.37 2.83
C PHE A 659 10.43 17.07 2.99
N GLU A 660 10.59 18.23 2.36
CA GLU A 660 11.73 19.13 2.53
C GLU A 660 11.27 20.56 2.75
N GLU A 661 12.13 21.37 3.36
CA GLU A 661 11.89 22.79 3.54
C GLU A 661 11.79 23.51 2.20
N VAL A 662 10.76 24.33 2.05
CA VAL A 662 10.58 25.20 0.88
C VAL A 662 11.62 26.30 0.89
N PRO A 663 12.27 26.65 -0.25
CA PRO A 663 13.17 27.78 -0.33
C PRO A 663 12.52 29.08 0.18
N ALA A 664 13.28 29.93 0.88
CA ALA A 664 12.76 31.08 1.62
C ALA A 664 11.92 32.04 0.77
N ASN A 665 12.29 32.27 -0.50
CA ASN A 665 11.55 33.12 -1.43
C ASN A 665 10.18 32.56 -1.77
N LEU A 666 10.08 31.25 -2.02
CA LEU A 666 8.82 30.56 -2.30
C LEU A 666 7.97 30.41 -1.04
N ALA A 667 8.60 30.14 0.11
CA ALA A 667 7.90 30.07 1.39
C ALA A 667 7.17 31.38 1.70
N LYS A 668 7.80 32.54 1.44
CA LYS A 668 7.18 33.85 1.59
C LYS A 668 5.92 34.01 0.75
N GLU A 669 5.97 33.62 -0.51
CA GLU A 669 4.79 33.66 -1.40
C GLU A 669 3.65 32.74 -0.90
N ILE A 670 3.99 31.55 -0.42
CA ILE A 670 3.00 30.59 0.14
C ILE A 670 2.34 31.18 1.38
N ILE A 671 3.11 31.78 2.29
CA ILE A 671 2.62 32.40 3.51
C ILE A 671 1.74 33.60 3.18
N GLU A 672 2.15 34.46 2.23
CA GLU A 672 1.36 35.60 1.78
C GLU A 672 0.02 35.20 1.15
N LYS A 673 0.02 34.16 0.31
CA LYS A 673 -1.23 33.63 -0.26
C LYS A 673 -2.16 33.06 0.81
N ALA A 674 -1.62 32.35 1.80
CA ALA A 674 -2.39 31.86 2.92
C ALA A 674 -2.97 32.97 3.79
N SER A 675 -2.18 34.06 4.02
CA SER A 675 -2.61 35.25 4.77
C SER A 675 -3.62 36.10 3.98
N GLY A 676 -3.47 36.18 2.64
CA GLY A 676 -4.40 36.90 1.77
C GLY A 676 -5.79 36.32 1.75
N LYS A 677 -5.88 34.99 1.74
CA LYS A 677 -7.16 34.26 1.88
C LYS A 677 -7.85 34.51 3.22
N ARG A 678 -7.10 34.84 4.27
CA ARG A 678 -7.65 35.22 5.57
C ARG A 678 -8.16 36.68 5.62
N LYS A 679 -7.57 37.59 4.83
CA LYS A 679 -7.99 39.00 4.79
C LYS A 679 -9.19 39.29 3.90
N ASP A 680 -9.47 38.44 2.93
CA ASP A 680 -10.64 38.58 2.07
C ASP A 680 -11.93 38.09 2.74
N ILE A 681 -11.85 37.58 3.97
CA ILE A 681 -12.95 37.00 4.77
C ILE A 681 -13.26 37.89 6.00
N GLU A 682 -12.40 38.83 6.41
CA GLU A 682 -12.68 39.87 7.40
C GLU A 682 -13.35 41.09 6.73
#